data_8bdb92e2c4ecc0fb421e0cca3e09f8b7
#
_entry.id   8bdb92e2c4ecc0fb421e0cca3e09f8b7
#
_cell.length_a   1.000
_cell.length_b   1.000
_cell.length_c   1.000
_cell.angle_alpha   90.00
_cell.angle_beta   90.00
_cell.angle_gamma   90.00
#
_symmetry.space_group_name_H-M   'P 1'
#
loop_
_entity.id
_entity.type
_entity.pdbx_description
1 polymer ?
#
loop_
_entity_poly.entity_id
_entity_poly.type
_entity_poly.pdbx_seq_one_letter_code
_entity_poly.pdbx_strand_id
1 'polypeptide(L)'
;MRISRRSLALIVSSLALVDVALGQVQAPSETSQDPQPPQTAPPVEKTPTLPKMQVVAPPKKKDAPPPQTAPSAEKAPVLPKIEVVAPKPKAQRPPPAPPKALPAPATVPLVAATPSPSPPAWAGTFEVRMSPVGGSELPVDKVPAGISIVTSPQIERLHSNSVADTVNTYVPGASINEALGNPLAADLQYRGFSASPLNGTPQGLAIYQNGVRMNEVFGDSMNWDLIPQIAIADIVVMGNNPVYGLNALGGSVNVLMKDGFSFQGTTIDSRFGSFGHKEIAAETGQRWGNWATYVAGEWIDESGWRDLSPAEAKRLYADVGVKGAGKEFHLSYTFADTFLGVVGPTPLELLDERRANVFTSPQSFDNRMQMVNLTGSVSVTDTLKISGNSYYRSFNQKRPDGNVSEAIACDPAGPNAGLLCFEEADDVLFGRRANGAIVNVPIASLPNGDATVLGGNDSVAVNSSSYGGTLQAVSKAHLFNRSNQLLVGASIDVGRAGVKSQSDLGVLDPRTLVISGLGIIIDQSLNPALDEGDVEVTPVDLVVRTQYYGLYFMNTLDVTDRLAFTLGGRFNLANIKLEDQLGDDLNGDHTFQRFNPMLGATYKLQPGLTAYVGYSESNRAPTPAELACADPARPCLLENFLVSDPPLQQVVGRTIEAGLRGEFAAGYAGRDALGAARSNTIGWSLGYFRTLLSDDILTVASPIQGRGFFINGGETLREGLEAAVNYRSDRLFMYASYALVNATFRNALEIASPDAPVGVACSAFVPDDEEDEAPNCARVQPGDQIPGIPRHRFKLGFDYWVTPHWRVGGDVVAMSNQFFRGDEGNDDLPLPGYAVVNLRTGYKVTDKVEVYGLVKNLFSKDFATFGTYFDPEALRTVAGDPVGVGRNGTVLENPRTISPAAPLAVYGGVKVKF
;
A
#
# COMPACT_ATOMS: atom_id res chain seq x y z
N MET A 1 26.36 -43.44 -3.16
CA MET A 1 25.01 -43.92 -3.50
C MET A 1 24.69 -43.34 -4.87
N ARG A 2 24.50 -44.19 -5.89
CA ARG A 2 24.30 -43.74 -7.29
C ARG A 2 22.89 -43.16 -7.42
N ILE A 3 22.80 -41.86 -7.71
CA ILE A 3 21.52 -41.20 -8.03
C ILE A 3 21.16 -41.58 -9.47
N SER A 4 20.00 -42.21 -9.64
CA SER A 4 19.54 -42.68 -10.95
C SER A 4 19.20 -41.48 -11.87
N ARG A 5 19.51 -41.68 -13.19
CA ARG A 5 19.23 -40.72 -14.26
C ARG A 5 17.76 -40.30 -14.41
N ARG A 6 16.85 -40.80 -13.60
CA ARG A 6 15.41 -40.48 -13.63
C ARG A 6 15.03 -39.21 -12.86
N SER A 7 15.86 -38.75 -11.91
CA SER A 7 15.56 -37.52 -11.15
C SER A 7 15.94 -36.23 -11.87
N LEU A 8 16.79 -36.34 -12.91
CA LEU A 8 17.15 -35.17 -13.74
C LEU A 8 16.12 -34.94 -14.86
N ALA A 9 15.38 -35.97 -15.25
CA ALA A 9 14.38 -35.91 -16.32
C ALA A 9 13.10 -35.17 -15.93
N LEU A 10 12.76 -35.09 -14.64
CA LEU A 10 11.55 -34.37 -14.19
C LEU A 10 11.73 -32.85 -14.19
N ILE A 11 12.96 -32.33 -14.03
CA ILE A 11 13.23 -30.88 -14.08
C ILE A 11 13.36 -30.40 -15.54
N VAL A 12 13.79 -31.27 -16.45
CA VAL A 12 13.92 -30.96 -17.89
C VAL A 12 12.57 -31.13 -18.62
N SER A 13 11.68 -32.01 -18.14
CA SER A 13 10.36 -32.21 -18.76
C SER A 13 9.38 -31.06 -18.55
N SER A 14 9.58 -30.20 -17.56
CA SER A 14 8.77 -28.98 -17.38
C SER A 14 9.18 -27.84 -18.33
N LEU A 15 10.33 -27.94 -18.98
CA LEU A 15 10.82 -26.97 -19.97
C LEU A 15 10.54 -27.39 -21.42
N ALA A 16 10.16 -28.66 -21.67
CA ALA A 16 9.96 -29.20 -23.01
C ALA A 16 8.51 -29.13 -23.53
N LEU A 17 7.58 -28.53 -22.78
CA LEU A 17 6.16 -28.33 -23.19
C LEU A 17 5.90 -26.95 -23.81
N VAL A 18 6.93 -26.15 -24.09
CA VAL A 18 6.80 -24.81 -24.72
C VAL A 18 7.05 -24.86 -26.25
N ASP A 19 7.43 -26.00 -26.82
CA ASP A 19 7.92 -26.10 -28.22
C ASP A 19 6.87 -26.47 -29.26
N VAL A 20 5.57 -26.33 -29.00
CA VAL A 20 4.50 -26.72 -29.95
C VAL A 20 3.53 -25.57 -30.32
N ALA A 21 3.95 -24.33 -30.26
CA ALA A 21 3.12 -23.20 -30.73
C ALA A 21 3.87 -22.13 -31.51
N LEU A 22 4.84 -22.52 -32.37
CA LEU A 22 5.36 -21.64 -33.41
C LEU A 22 4.92 -22.10 -34.78
N GLY A 23 3.66 -21.79 -35.12
CA GLY A 23 3.13 -21.87 -36.49
C GLY A 23 3.78 -20.77 -37.35
N GLN A 24 4.27 -21.17 -38.48
CA GLN A 24 4.87 -20.33 -39.53
C GLN A 24 3.93 -19.22 -39.97
N VAL A 25 4.33 -17.96 -39.82
CA VAL A 25 3.71 -16.81 -40.50
C VAL A 25 4.57 -16.46 -41.72
N GLN A 26 4.00 -16.65 -42.91
CA GLN A 26 4.55 -16.18 -44.18
C GLN A 26 4.49 -14.67 -44.26
N ALA A 27 5.58 -14.04 -44.68
CA ALA A 27 5.70 -12.61 -44.91
C ALA A 27 4.89 -12.20 -46.19
N PRO A 28 4.19 -11.07 -46.16
CA PRO A 28 3.66 -10.48 -47.39
C PRO A 28 4.73 -9.62 -48.08
N SER A 29 4.73 -9.69 -49.42
CA SER A 29 5.65 -9.03 -50.35
C SER A 29 5.51 -7.50 -50.35
N GLU A 30 6.67 -6.84 -50.39
CA GLU A 30 6.86 -5.41 -50.62
C GLU A 30 6.30 -4.95 -51.96
N THR A 31 5.50 -3.89 -51.97
CA THR A 31 5.29 -3.03 -53.12
C THR A 31 5.79 -1.63 -52.79
N SER A 32 6.84 -1.25 -53.50
CA SER A 32 7.47 0.07 -53.46
C SER A 32 6.53 1.16 -53.94
N GLN A 33 6.41 2.28 -53.22
CA GLN A 33 6.01 3.56 -53.75
C GLN A 33 7.01 4.65 -53.29
N ASP A 34 7.42 5.49 -54.26
CA ASP A 34 8.40 6.56 -54.15
C ASP A 34 7.93 7.72 -53.24
N PRO A 35 8.86 8.45 -52.60
CA PRO A 35 8.52 9.57 -51.71
C PRO A 35 8.32 10.88 -52.51
N GLN A 36 7.20 11.60 -52.21
CA GLN A 36 7.02 12.97 -52.60
C GLN A 36 7.81 13.95 -51.72
N PRO A 37 8.25 15.12 -52.29
CA PRO A 37 9.06 16.10 -51.56
C PRO A 37 8.22 17.00 -50.63
N PRO A 38 8.88 17.60 -49.58
CA PRO A 38 8.20 18.33 -48.54
C PRO A 38 7.66 19.70 -49.00
N GLN A 39 6.44 20.02 -48.61
CA GLN A 39 5.81 21.34 -48.78
C GLN A 39 6.37 22.34 -47.76
N THR A 40 6.62 23.55 -48.22
CA THR A 40 7.13 24.69 -47.47
C THR A 40 6.08 25.27 -46.50
N ALA A 41 6.52 25.61 -45.29
CA ALA A 41 5.74 26.27 -44.26
C ALA A 41 5.40 27.75 -44.61
N PRO A 42 4.24 28.28 -44.18
CA PRO A 42 3.90 29.71 -44.32
C PRO A 42 4.62 30.57 -43.26
N PRO A 43 4.73 31.90 -43.49
CA PRO A 43 5.58 32.78 -42.68
C PRO A 43 4.92 33.18 -41.35
N VAL A 44 5.79 33.30 -40.33
CA VAL A 44 5.49 33.69 -38.96
C VAL A 44 4.97 35.16 -38.91
N GLU A 45 3.79 35.34 -38.34
CA GLU A 45 3.20 36.66 -38.07
C GLU A 45 3.63 37.15 -36.69
N LYS A 46 3.88 38.44 -36.53
CA LYS A 46 4.51 39.09 -35.38
C LYS A 46 3.54 39.20 -34.21
N THR A 47 3.99 38.79 -33.04
CA THR A 47 3.34 38.93 -31.74
C THR A 47 3.11 40.41 -31.34
N PRO A 48 1.92 40.81 -30.87
CA PRO A 48 1.70 42.12 -30.29
C PRO A 48 2.21 42.18 -28.83
N THR A 49 2.91 43.24 -28.50
CA THR A 49 3.38 43.62 -27.19
C THR A 49 2.24 44.10 -26.28
N LEU A 50 2.08 43.47 -25.11
CA LEU A 50 1.13 43.90 -24.06
C LEU A 50 1.61 45.14 -23.31
N PRO A 51 0.68 46.05 -22.88
CA PRO A 51 1.02 47.26 -22.14
C PRO A 51 1.35 46.96 -20.67
N LYS A 52 2.30 47.74 -20.14
CA LYS A 52 2.73 47.68 -18.72
C LYS A 52 1.58 48.07 -17.80
N MET A 53 1.23 47.18 -16.87
CA MET A 53 0.38 47.50 -15.71
C MET A 53 1.18 48.23 -14.62
N GLN A 54 0.65 49.36 -14.18
CA GLN A 54 1.14 50.11 -13.00
C GLN A 54 0.64 49.44 -11.72
N VAL A 55 1.58 49.15 -10.80
CA VAL A 55 1.27 48.60 -9.47
C VAL A 55 0.73 49.76 -8.60
N VAL A 56 -0.51 49.63 -8.14
CA VAL A 56 -1.10 50.53 -7.11
C VAL A 56 -0.96 49.85 -5.74
N ALA A 57 -0.35 50.54 -4.79
CA ALA A 57 -0.16 50.03 -3.42
C ALA A 57 -1.50 50.02 -2.65
N PRO A 58 -1.72 49.02 -1.75
CA PRO A 58 -2.94 48.92 -0.95
C PRO A 58 -3.00 49.96 0.18
N PRO A 59 -4.20 50.42 0.61
CA PRO A 59 -4.37 51.42 1.67
C PRO A 59 -4.11 50.85 3.05
N LYS A 60 -3.55 51.67 3.93
CA LYS A 60 -3.25 51.36 5.35
C LYS A 60 -4.52 51.05 6.15
N LYS A 61 -4.49 49.95 6.94
CA LYS A 61 -5.55 49.59 7.91
C LYS A 61 -5.56 50.60 9.07
N LYS A 62 -6.76 51.02 9.46
CA LYS A 62 -7.01 51.86 10.65
C LYS A 62 -6.98 50.99 11.91
N ASP A 63 -6.49 51.59 13.01
CA ASP A 63 -6.31 50.97 14.32
C ASP A 63 -7.63 50.45 14.94
N ALA A 64 -7.55 49.27 15.57
CA ALA A 64 -8.64 48.65 16.35
C ALA A 64 -8.57 49.12 17.83
N PRO A 65 -9.70 49.23 18.55
CA PRO A 65 -9.74 49.64 19.94
C PRO A 65 -9.28 48.55 20.91
N PRO A 66 -8.87 48.90 22.14
CA PRO A 66 -8.28 47.95 23.11
C PRO A 66 -9.30 46.99 23.73
N PRO A 67 -8.86 45.80 24.21
CA PRO A 67 -9.74 44.76 24.72
C PRO A 67 -10.31 45.09 26.11
N GLN A 68 -11.61 44.72 26.29
CA GLN A 68 -12.31 44.78 27.56
C GLN A 68 -11.91 43.63 28.49
N THR A 69 -11.80 43.93 29.78
CA THR A 69 -11.43 43.05 30.89
C THR A 69 -12.48 41.95 31.13
N ALA A 70 -12.01 40.72 31.34
CA ALA A 70 -12.82 39.52 31.70
C ALA A 70 -13.27 39.58 33.19
N PRO A 71 -14.42 39.02 33.55
CA PRO A 71 -14.88 38.92 34.93
C PRO A 71 -14.21 37.76 35.69
N SER A 72 -14.07 37.97 37.02
CA SER A 72 -13.36 37.13 37.98
C SER A 72 -13.93 35.73 38.18
N ALA A 73 -13.03 34.78 38.35
CA ALA A 73 -13.32 33.36 38.62
C ALA A 73 -13.98 33.15 39.97
N GLU A 74 -15.05 32.33 39.97
CA GLU A 74 -15.77 31.79 41.11
C GLU A 74 -15.03 30.57 41.69
N LYS A 75 -15.00 30.44 43.01
CA LYS A 75 -14.21 29.49 43.79
C LYS A 75 -14.74 28.07 43.68
N ALA A 76 -13.89 27.09 43.30
CA ALA A 76 -14.16 25.66 43.41
C ALA A 76 -14.20 25.13 44.87
N PRO A 77 -15.03 24.14 45.17
CA PRO A 77 -15.16 23.57 46.50
C PRO A 77 -13.97 22.67 46.88
N VAL A 78 -13.52 22.80 48.14
CA VAL A 78 -12.43 22.03 48.76
C VAL A 78 -12.91 20.63 49.17
N LEU A 79 -12.22 19.59 48.75
CA LEU A 79 -12.44 18.21 49.18
C LEU A 79 -11.74 17.95 50.53
N PRO A 80 -12.29 17.07 51.40
CA PRO A 80 -11.74 16.85 52.78
C PRO A 80 -10.45 15.97 52.72
N LYS A 81 -9.53 16.31 53.65
CA LYS A 81 -8.30 15.54 53.88
C LYS A 81 -8.56 14.15 54.42
N ILE A 82 -8.00 13.15 53.75
CA ILE A 82 -7.90 11.76 54.28
C ILE A 82 -6.58 11.64 55.04
N GLU A 83 -6.71 11.32 56.34
CA GLU A 83 -5.59 11.04 57.25
C GLU A 83 -5.13 9.58 57.12
N VAL A 84 -3.91 9.34 56.68
CA VAL A 84 -3.32 8.01 56.59
C VAL A 84 -2.60 7.70 57.87
N VAL A 85 -3.11 6.74 58.63
CA VAL A 85 -2.46 6.22 59.84
C VAL A 85 -1.49 5.10 59.48
N ALA A 86 -0.21 5.29 59.76
CA ALA A 86 0.83 4.32 59.54
C ALA A 86 0.85 3.22 60.61
N PRO A 87 0.98 1.94 60.30
CA PRO A 87 1.09 0.86 61.30
C PRO A 87 2.51 0.78 61.89
N LYS A 88 2.57 0.50 63.19
CA LYS A 88 3.80 0.31 63.98
C LYS A 88 4.65 -0.90 63.58
N PRO A 89 5.99 -0.82 63.64
CA PRO A 89 6.89 -1.94 63.27
C PRO A 89 6.87 -3.07 64.31
N LYS A 90 6.82 -4.31 63.79
CA LYS A 90 7.01 -5.56 64.58
C LYS A 90 8.51 -5.84 64.76
N ALA A 91 8.87 -6.31 65.95
CA ALA A 91 10.21 -6.64 66.38
C ALA A 91 10.91 -7.68 65.53
N GLN A 92 12.20 -7.50 65.26
CA GLN A 92 13.11 -8.42 64.58
C GLN A 92 13.47 -9.63 65.44
N ARG A 93 13.47 -10.83 64.86
CA ARG A 93 14.07 -12.05 65.39
C ARG A 93 15.53 -12.13 64.89
N PRO A 94 16.45 -12.72 65.73
CA PRO A 94 17.86 -12.83 65.37
C PRO A 94 18.09 -13.91 64.29
N PRO A 95 19.21 -13.82 63.52
CA PRO A 95 19.47 -14.73 62.40
C PRO A 95 19.96 -16.11 62.88
N PRO A 96 19.62 -17.19 62.11
CA PRO A 96 20.17 -18.51 62.36
C PRO A 96 21.60 -18.67 61.78
N ALA A 97 22.38 -19.55 62.40
CA ALA A 97 23.76 -19.85 62.09
C ALA A 97 23.98 -20.54 60.74
N PRO A 98 25.17 -20.44 60.10
CA PRO A 98 25.42 -20.93 58.73
C PRO A 98 25.48 -22.45 58.65
N PRO A 99 24.92 -23.09 57.59
CA PRO A 99 25.03 -24.52 57.36
C PRO A 99 26.39 -24.92 56.76
N LYS A 100 26.82 -26.10 57.08
CA LYS A 100 28.03 -26.76 56.61
C LYS A 100 28.07 -26.95 55.09
N ALA A 101 29.26 -26.83 54.52
CA ALA A 101 29.54 -27.03 53.08
C ALA A 101 29.17 -28.43 52.62
N LEU A 102 28.44 -28.53 51.52
CA LEU A 102 28.16 -29.74 50.73
C LEU A 102 29.13 -29.82 49.54
N PRO A 103 29.42 -31.02 49.02
CA PRO A 103 30.42 -31.20 47.96
C PRO A 103 30.00 -30.68 46.62
N ALA A 104 30.98 -30.33 45.75
CA ALA A 104 30.84 -29.71 44.47
C ALA A 104 29.88 -30.48 43.51
N PRO A 105 28.96 -29.77 42.81
CA PRO A 105 28.13 -30.42 41.80
C PRO A 105 28.90 -30.66 40.49
N ALA A 106 28.56 -31.78 39.86
CA ALA A 106 29.05 -32.19 38.55
C ALA A 106 28.72 -31.14 37.47
N THR A 107 29.60 -31.02 36.50
CA THR A 107 29.47 -30.17 35.30
C THR A 107 28.13 -30.36 34.60
N VAL A 108 27.30 -29.31 34.64
CA VAL A 108 26.09 -29.18 33.83
C VAL A 108 26.50 -28.77 32.41
N PRO A 109 25.93 -29.38 31.34
CA PRO A 109 26.23 -28.96 29.97
C PRO A 109 25.83 -27.49 29.76
N LEU A 110 26.69 -26.73 29.06
CA LEU A 110 26.42 -25.35 28.64
C LEU A 110 25.07 -25.28 27.93
N VAL A 111 24.12 -24.59 28.56
CA VAL A 111 22.91 -24.14 27.86
C VAL A 111 23.36 -23.16 26.75
N ALA A 112 23.01 -23.47 25.54
CA ALA A 112 23.33 -22.63 24.38
C ALA A 112 22.85 -21.20 24.65
N ALA A 113 23.75 -20.26 24.52
CA ALA A 113 23.45 -18.83 24.66
C ALA A 113 22.31 -18.44 23.70
N THR A 114 21.30 -17.79 24.23
CA THR A 114 20.27 -17.11 23.40
C THR A 114 20.98 -16.26 22.34
N PRO A 115 20.58 -16.36 21.05
CA PRO A 115 21.23 -15.59 20.00
C PRO A 115 21.13 -14.10 20.34
N SER A 116 22.28 -13.43 20.32
CA SER A 116 22.36 -11.96 20.41
C SER A 116 21.48 -11.34 19.34
N PRO A 117 20.78 -10.23 19.64
CA PRO A 117 19.99 -9.54 18.63
C PRO A 117 20.88 -9.19 17.44
N SER A 118 20.38 -9.50 16.22
CA SER A 118 21.08 -9.24 14.96
C SER A 118 21.59 -7.80 14.87
N PRO A 119 22.76 -7.55 14.29
CA PRO A 119 23.29 -6.20 14.11
C PRO A 119 22.35 -5.36 13.22
N PRO A 120 22.35 -4.02 13.34
CA PRO A 120 21.52 -3.16 12.52
C PRO A 120 21.86 -3.27 11.04
N ALA A 121 20.86 -3.04 10.20
CA ALA A 121 20.87 -3.27 8.75
C ALA A 121 21.86 -2.45 7.90
N TRP A 122 22.56 -1.50 8.47
CA TRP A 122 23.63 -0.71 7.83
C TRP A 122 25.04 -1.07 8.30
N ALA A 123 25.17 -2.02 9.22
CA ALA A 123 26.46 -2.62 9.45
C ALA A 123 26.97 -3.24 8.14
N GLY A 124 28.20 -3.02 7.76
CA GLY A 124 28.81 -3.58 6.53
C GLY A 124 28.85 -5.12 6.50
N THR A 125 28.30 -5.77 7.51
CA THR A 125 28.08 -7.22 7.65
C THR A 125 26.68 -7.68 7.27
N PHE A 126 25.72 -6.74 7.04
CA PHE A 126 24.37 -7.11 6.65
C PHE A 126 24.30 -7.29 5.12
N GLU A 127 23.73 -8.43 4.70
CA GLU A 127 23.52 -8.73 3.29
C GLU A 127 22.05 -8.60 2.93
N VAL A 128 21.75 -8.03 1.77
CA VAL A 128 20.40 -7.88 1.21
C VAL A 128 20.29 -8.62 -0.11
N ARG A 129 19.12 -9.19 -0.35
CA ARG A 129 18.82 -9.82 -1.64
C ARG A 129 18.69 -8.75 -2.72
N MET A 130 19.35 -8.95 -3.83
CA MET A 130 19.31 -8.06 -5.00
C MET A 130 18.27 -8.49 -6.05
N SER A 131 17.55 -9.57 -5.77
CA SER A 131 16.44 -10.10 -6.56
C SER A 131 15.37 -10.69 -5.64
N PRO A 132 14.15 -10.94 -6.12
CA PRO A 132 13.07 -11.50 -5.30
C PRO A 132 13.41 -12.85 -4.65
N VAL A 133 14.25 -13.69 -5.29
CA VAL A 133 14.64 -15.01 -4.77
C VAL A 133 16.00 -14.98 -4.08
N GLY A 134 16.23 -15.88 -3.14
CA GLY A 134 17.50 -15.99 -2.40
C GLY A 134 18.68 -16.39 -3.29
N GLY A 135 19.90 -16.15 -2.80
CA GLY A 135 21.15 -16.48 -3.47
C GLY A 135 21.86 -15.29 -4.11
N SER A 136 21.18 -14.14 -4.22
CA SER A 136 21.73 -12.89 -4.78
C SER A 136 22.19 -11.90 -3.69
N GLU A 137 22.41 -12.38 -2.47
CA GLU A 137 22.76 -11.54 -1.33
C GLU A 137 24.06 -10.76 -1.59
N LEU A 138 23.99 -9.44 -1.34
CA LEU A 138 25.11 -8.50 -1.48
C LEU A 138 25.22 -7.68 -0.18
N PRO A 139 26.45 -7.45 0.32
CA PRO A 139 26.67 -6.57 1.46
C PRO A 139 26.09 -5.17 1.21
N VAL A 140 25.40 -4.60 2.20
CA VAL A 140 24.72 -3.29 2.07
C VAL A 140 25.68 -2.19 1.60
N ASP A 141 26.95 -2.23 2.01
CA ASP A 141 27.99 -1.28 1.60
C ASP A 141 28.32 -1.31 0.10
N LYS A 142 27.88 -2.35 -0.64
CA LYS A 142 28.05 -2.49 -2.10
C LYS A 142 26.78 -2.21 -2.90
N VAL A 143 25.66 -1.88 -2.26
CA VAL A 143 24.40 -1.61 -2.96
C VAL A 143 24.30 -0.13 -3.33
N PRO A 144 24.16 0.24 -4.61
CA PRO A 144 24.12 1.64 -5.05
C PRO A 144 22.71 2.23 -5.03
N ALA A 145 21.91 1.96 -3.98
CA ALA A 145 20.53 2.43 -3.82
C ALA A 145 20.18 2.63 -2.34
N GLY A 146 19.12 3.38 -2.07
CA GLY A 146 18.51 3.48 -0.74
C GLY A 146 17.93 2.14 -0.27
N ILE A 147 18.20 1.76 0.98
CA ILE A 147 17.73 0.50 1.58
C ILE A 147 17.29 0.76 3.02
N SER A 148 16.16 0.17 3.38
CA SER A 148 15.70 0.08 4.76
C SER A 148 15.38 -1.38 5.09
N ILE A 149 15.78 -1.84 6.28
CA ILE A 149 15.53 -3.19 6.75
C ILE A 149 14.86 -3.11 8.13
N VAL A 150 13.71 -3.79 8.27
CA VAL A 150 13.00 -3.94 9.53
C VAL A 150 13.07 -5.40 9.94
N THR A 151 13.69 -5.67 11.08
CA THR A 151 13.97 -7.02 11.55
C THR A 151 12.86 -7.57 12.45
N SER A 152 12.74 -8.90 12.57
CA SER A 152 11.77 -9.58 13.46
C SER A 152 11.71 -8.99 14.88
N PRO A 153 12.83 -8.69 15.58
CA PRO A 153 12.76 -8.07 16.90
C PRO A 153 12.13 -6.66 16.91
N GLN A 154 12.19 -5.91 15.81
CA GLN A 154 11.52 -4.61 15.68
C GLN A 154 10.02 -4.80 15.46
N ILE A 155 9.64 -5.75 14.59
CA ILE A 155 8.24 -6.12 14.33
C ILE A 155 7.58 -6.62 15.61
N GLU A 156 8.23 -7.55 16.32
CA GLU A 156 7.73 -8.09 17.59
C GLU A 156 7.51 -7.03 18.67
N ARG A 157 8.38 -6.00 18.75
CA ARG A 157 8.25 -4.93 19.75
C ARG A 157 7.17 -3.92 19.42
N LEU A 158 6.89 -3.71 18.12
CA LEU A 158 5.87 -2.78 17.66
C LEU A 158 4.47 -3.33 17.88
N HIS A 159 4.29 -4.65 17.82
CA HIS A 159 2.99 -5.32 17.83
C HIS A 159 2.02 -4.69 16.79
N SER A 160 2.52 -4.47 15.60
CA SER A 160 1.78 -3.90 14.48
C SER A 160 0.76 -4.90 13.93
N ASN A 161 -0.34 -4.42 13.38
CA ASN A 161 -1.38 -5.26 12.78
C ASN A 161 -1.11 -5.60 11.31
N SER A 162 -0.27 -4.80 10.62
CA SER A 162 0.03 -4.96 9.19
C SER A 162 1.48 -4.63 8.84
N VAL A 163 1.93 -5.14 7.68
CA VAL A 163 3.23 -4.78 7.07
C VAL A 163 3.28 -3.26 6.80
N ALA A 164 2.19 -2.67 6.32
CA ALA A 164 2.10 -1.24 6.01
C ALA A 164 2.38 -0.37 7.24
N ASP A 165 1.76 -0.67 8.40
CA ASP A 165 2.01 0.04 9.68
C ASP A 165 3.47 -0.12 10.14
N THR A 166 4.03 -1.32 10.00
CA THR A 166 5.45 -1.58 10.33
C THR A 166 6.40 -0.76 9.45
N VAL A 167 6.17 -0.73 8.15
CA VAL A 167 6.97 0.06 7.18
C VAL A 167 6.78 1.56 7.45
N ASN A 168 5.54 2.00 7.68
CA ASN A 168 5.26 3.39 8.07
C ASN A 168 6.04 3.82 9.32
N THR A 169 6.20 2.96 10.31
CA THR A 169 6.90 3.32 11.56
C THR A 169 8.41 3.43 11.40
N TYR A 170 9.05 2.51 10.66
CA TYR A 170 10.52 2.39 10.66
C TYR A 170 11.21 2.90 9.38
N VAL A 171 10.50 2.98 8.23
CA VAL A 171 11.12 3.35 6.95
C VAL A 171 11.00 4.86 6.72
N PRO A 172 12.09 5.62 6.48
CA PRO A 172 12.04 7.06 6.22
C PRO A 172 11.12 7.39 5.04
N GLY A 173 10.96 7.75 4.13
CA GLY A 173 10.12 8.03 2.97
C GLY A 173 8.74 7.32 2.92
N ALA A 174 8.40 6.50 3.91
CA ALA A 174 7.10 5.83 3.96
C ALA A 174 6.04 6.67 4.70
N SER A 175 4.78 6.54 4.28
CA SER A 175 3.56 7.03 4.94
C SER A 175 2.41 6.07 4.66
N ILE A 176 1.31 6.21 5.37
CA ILE A 176 0.06 5.50 5.10
C ILE A 176 -1.07 6.49 4.88
N ASN A 177 -1.99 6.15 3.98
CA ASN A 177 -3.31 6.75 3.87
C ASN A 177 -4.34 5.68 4.26
N GLU A 178 -5.24 6.03 5.15
CA GLU A 178 -6.32 5.15 5.58
C GLU A 178 -7.62 5.49 4.80
N ALA A 179 -7.54 5.50 3.47
CA ALA A 179 -8.68 5.81 2.60
C ALA A 179 -9.90 4.94 2.91
N LEU A 180 -9.68 3.69 3.23
CA LEU A 180 -10.70 2.71 3.59
C LEU A 180 -11.05 2.68 5.10
N GLY A 181 -10.49 3.59 5.91
CA GLY A 181 -10.77 3.68 7.34
C GLY A 181 -10.47 2.41 8.18
N ASN A 182 -9.77 1.43 7.62
CA ASN A 182 -9.39 0.18 8.28
C ASN A 182 -7.87 -0.01 8.29
N PRO A 183 -7.22 -0.17 9.46
CA PRO A 183 -5.76 -0.31 9.56
C PRO A 183 -5.16 -1.54 8.85
N LEU A 184 -5.97 -2.58 8.58
CA LEU A 184 -5.54 -3.76 7.82
C LEU A 184 -5.58 -3.54 6.30
N ALA A 185 -6.28 -2.49 5.85
CA ALA A 185 -6.48 -2.12 4.45
C ALA A 185 -5.89 -0.72 4.13
N ALA A 186 -4.80 -0.32 4.77
CA ALA A 186 -4.18 0.98 4.54
C ALA A 186 -3.38 1.02 3.24
N ASP A 187 -3.36 2.17 2.57
CA ASP A 187 -2.46 2.44 1.45
C ASP A 187 -1.06 2.71 1.98
N LEU A 188 -0.10 1.87 1.63
CA LEU A 188 1.31 2.17 1.89
C LEU A 188 1.85 3.06 0.77
N GLN A 189 2.42 4.18 1.15
CA GLN A 189 3.21 5.02 0.25
C GLN A 189 4.69 4.93 0.59
N TYR A 190 5.54 4.89 -0.44
CA TYR A 190 6.98 5.05 -0.32
C TYR A 190 7.49 5.98 -1.41
N ARG A 191 8.12 7.10 -0.99
CA ARG A 191 8.61 8.14 -1.92
C ARG A 191 7.53 8.73 -2.83
N GLY A 192 6.26 8.72 -2.39
CA GLY A 192 5.11 9.18 -3.18
C GLY A 192 4.59 8.16 -4.20
N PHE A 193 4.99 6.90 -4.11
CA PHE A 193 4.43 5.77 -4.85
C PHE A 193 3.59 4.90 -3.94
N SER A 194 2.45 4.43 -4.41
CA SER A 194 1.49 3.68 -3.61
C SER A 194 1.56 2.17 -3.83
N ALA A 195 1.22 1.42 -2.77
CA ALA A 195 0.75 0.04 -2.81
C ALA A 195 -0.54 -0.02 -1.99
N SER A 196 -1.66 0.02 -2.68
CA SER A 196 -3.01 0.18 -2.15
C SER A 196 -3.84 -1.07 -2.38
N PRO A 197 -4.77 -1.43 -1.47
CA PRO A 197 -5.78 -2.45 -1.73
C PRO A 197 -6.87 -1.96 -2.71
N LEU A 198 -6.96 -0.67 -2.98
CA LEU A 198 -7.91 -0.08 -3.93
C LEU A 198 -7.45 -0.28 -5.38
N ASN A 199 -8.33 -0.76 -6.25
CA ASN A 199 -8.03 -0.91 -7.67
C ASN A 199 -7.91 0.44 -8.39
N GLY A 200 -8.62 1.47 -7.93
CA GLY A 200 -8.61 2.83 -8.47
C GLY A 200 -7.41 3.70 -8.08
N THR A 201 -6.44 3.17 -7.34
CA THR A 201 -5.22 3.90 -6.99
C THR A 201 -4.07 3.45 -7.88
N PRO A 202 -3.40 4.35 -8.63
CA PRO A 202 -2.24 3.99 -9.43
C PRO A 202 -1.13 3.36 -8.57
N GLN A 203 -0.81 2.10 -8.85
CA GLN A 203 0.17 1.33 -8.10
C GLN A 203 1.59 1.66 -8.56
N GLY A 204 2.57 1.73 -7.67
CA GLY A 204 3.95 2.09 -8.00
C GLY A 204 5.03 1.33 -7.22
N LEU A 205 4.63 0.31 -6.43
CA LEU A 205 5.52 -0.52 -5.62
C LEU A 205 5.33 -2.00 -5.93
N ALA A 206 6.43 -2.72 -6.13
CA ALA A 206 6.44 -4.16 -6.30
C ALA A 206 6.57 -4.86 -4.94
N ILE A 207 5.59 -5.68 -4.56
CA ILE A 207 5.53 -6.34 -3.26
C ILE A 207 5.79 -7.84 -3.42
N TYR A 208 6.67 -8.38 -2.58
CA TYR A 208 7.06 -9.80 -2.62
C TYR A 208 6.96 -10.46 -1.25
N GLN A 209 6.44 -11.70 -1.22
CA GLN A 209 6.54 -12.61 -0.09
C GLN A 209 7.36 -13.84 -0.49
N ASN A 210 8.54 -14.03 0.09
CA ASN A 210 9.46 -15.13 -0.25
C ASN A 210 9.66 -15.32 -1.76
N GLY A 211 9.77 -14.22 -2.52
CA GLY A 211 10.01 -14.24 -3.96
C GLY A 211 8.74 -14.35 -4.84
N VAL A 212 7.56 -14.51 -4.26
CA VAL A 212 6.29 -14.46 -4.98
C VAL A 212 5.76 -13.04 -4.98
N ARG A 213 5.37 -12.53 -6.15
CA ARG A 213 4.71 -11.22 -6.27
C ARG A 213 3.33 -11.27 -5.63
N MET A 214 3.03 -10.34 -4.74
CA MET A 214 1.77 -10.28 -3.99
C MET A 214 0.73 -9.37 -4.63
N ASN A 215 1.16 -8.43 -5.49
CA ASN A 215 0.24 -7.58 -6.26
C ASN A 215 -0.78 -8.44 -7.02
N GLU A 216 -2.03 -8.02 -7.03
CA GLU A 216 -3.18 -8.77 -7.56
C GLU A 216 -3.23 -8.69 -9.10
N VAL A 217 -3.88 -9.66 -9.77
CA VAL A 217 -3.84 -9.82 -11.24
C VAL A 217 -4.61 -8.72 -11.96
N PHE A 218 -5.75 -8.27 -11.41
CA PHE A 218 -6.65 -7.31 -12.08
C PHE A 218 -6.18 -5.86 -11.93
N GLY A 219 -6.04 -5.38 -10.68
CA GLY A 219 -5.71 -3.98 -10.39
C GLY A 219 -4.26 -3.74 -9.96
N ASP A 220 -3.40 -4.77 -9.97
CA ASP A 220 -2.05 -4.72 -9.36
C ASP A 220 -2.08 -4.28 -7.86
N SER A 221 -3.26 -4.30 -7.25
CA SER A 221 -3.54 -3.88 -5.88
C SER A 221 -2.86 -4.77 -4.84
N MET A 222 -2.63 -4.24 -3.62
CA MET A 222 -1.95 -4.96 -2.54
C MET A 222 -2.83 -5.07 -1.29
N ASN A 223 -3.29 -6.26 -0.98
CA ASN A 223 -4.07 -6.57 0.21
C ASN A 223 -3.14 -6.98 1.36
N TRP A 224 -2.86 -6.05 2.30
CA TRP A 224 -1.92 -6.24 3.42
C TRP A 224 -2.45 -7.18 4.51
N ASP A 225 -3.76 -7.33 4.60
CA ASP A 225 -4.48 -8.23 5.49
C ASP A 225 -4.17 -9.71 5.25
N LEU A 226 -3.62 -10.05 4.07
CA LEU A 226 -3.32 -11.44 3.67
C LEU A 226 -2.01 -11.99 4.23
N ILE A 227 -1.13 -11.14 4.82
CA ILE A 227 0.21 -11.55 5.28
C ILE A 227 0.21 -11.75 6.79
N PRO A 228 0.50 -12.97 7.31
CA PRO A 228 0.57 -13.23 8.76
C PRO A 228 1.81 -12.57 9.38
N GLN A 229 1.59 -11.62 10.31
CA GLN A 229 2.63 -10.78 10.91
C GLN A 229 3.60 -11.57 11.79
N ILE A 230 3.10 -12.52 12.59
CA ILE A 230 3.94 -13.33 13.48
C ILE A 230 4.97 -14.14 12.70
N ALA A 231 4.69 -14.50 11.45
CA ALA A 231 5.57 -15.31 10.62
C ALA A 231 6.66 -14.51 9.88
N ILE A 232 6.72 -13.18 10.04
CA ILE A 232 7.69 -12.34 9.32
C ILE A 232 9.06 -12.38 10.02
N ALA A 233 10.10 -12.70 9.26
CA ALA A 233 11.49 -12.62 9.70
C ALA A 233 12.04 -11.21 9.51
N ASP A 234 11.96 -10.68 8.28
CA ASP A 234 12.46 -9.36 7.92
C ASP A 234 11.59 -8.71 6.84
N ILE A 235 11.53 -7.38 6.84
CA ILE A 235 10.98 -6.59 5.74
C ILE A 235 12.10 -5.75 5.16
N VAL A 236 12.36 -5.88 3.87
CA VAL A 236 13.37 -5.10 3.14
C VAL A 236 12.68 -4.18 2.15
N VAL A 237 12.84 -2.87 2.34
CA VAL A 237 12.40 -1.85 1.39
C VAL A 237 13.61 -1.34 0.64
N MET A 238 13.58 -1.44 -0.68
CA MET A 238 14.70 -1.06 -1.56
C MET A 238 14.21 -0.05 -2.59
N GLY A 239 14.98 1.00 -2.81
CA GLY A 239 14.77 1.95 -3.90
C GLY A 239 14.79 1.26 -5.26
N ASN A 240 14.61 2.03 -6.31
CA ASN A 240 14.44 1.49 -7.66
C ASN A 240 15.57 0.53 -8.07
N ASN A 241 15.20 -0.73 -8.25
CA ASN A 241 16.06 -1.79 -8.77
C ASN A 241 15.27 -2.58 -9.83
N PRO A 242 15.59 -2.44 -11.13
CA PRO A 242 14.81 -3.06 -12.20
C PRO A 242 14.77 -4.59 -12.15
N VAL A 243 15.68 -5.24 -11.44
CA VAL A 243 15.70 -6.71 -11.27
C VAL A 243 14.40 -7.21 -10.62
N TYR A 244 13.71 -6.37 -9.81
CA TYR A 244 12.43 -6.70 -9.21
C TYR A 244 11.25 -6.72 -10.20
N GLY A 245 11.41 -6.21 -11.41
CA GLY A 245 10.45 -6.36 -12.50
C GLY A 245 9.47 -5.20 -12.64
N LEU A 246 8.27 -5.53 -13.15
CA LEU A 246 7.21 -4.56 -13.41
C LEU A 246 6.71 -3.88 -12.13
N ASN A 247 6.30 -2.63 -12.27
CA ASN A 247 5.71 -1.81 -11.21
C ASN A 247 6.64 -1.54 -10.00
N ALA A 248 7.95 -1.60 -10.19
CA ALA A 248 8.92 -1.16 -9.18
C ALA A 248 9.35 0.30 -9.42
N LEU A 249 8.39 1.22 -9.70
CA LEU A 249 8.65 2.62 -10.01
C LEU A 249 9.27 3.36 -8.82
N GLY A 250 8.68 3.23 -7.64
CA GLY A 250 9.20 3.75 -6.37
C GLY A 250 10.17 2.80 -5.67
N GLY A 251 10.12 1.52 -6.02
CA GLY A 251 10.92 0.48 -5.40
C GLY A 251 10.16 -0.81 -5.11
N SER A 252 10.73 -1.62 -4.22
CA SER A 252 10.15 -2.90 -3.81
C SER A 252 10.09 -3.07 -2.30
N VAL A 253 9.06 -3.80 -1.83
CA VAL A 253 8.93 -4.26 -0.44
C VAL A 253 9.01 -5.78 -0.45
N ASN A 254 10.03 -6.33 0.19
CA ASN A 254 10.26 -7.76 0.27
C ASN A 254 9.98 -8.25 1.69
N VAL A 255 8.96 -9.07 1.85
CA VAL A 255 8.58 -9.71 3.10
C VAL A 255 9.20 -11.10 3.13
N LEU A 256 10.15 -11.30 4.02
CA LEU A 256 10.83 -12.57 4.24
C LEU A 256 10.19 -13.28 5.42
N MET A 257 9.70 -14.49 5.21
CA MET A 257 9.01 -15.27 6.23
C MET A 257 10.00 -16.12 7.01
N LYS A 258 9.70 -16.39 8.29
CA LYS A 258 10.43 -17.33 9.15
C LYS A 258 10.34 -18.75 8.60
N ASP A 259 11.34 -19.57 8.90
CA ASP A 259 11.40 -20.99 8.65
C ASP A 259 11.91 -21.76 9.90
N GLY A 260 11.86 -23.08 9.88
CA GLY A 260 12.31 -23.89 11.02
C GLY A 260 13.83 -23.97 11.22
N PHE A 261 14.65 -23.38 10.33
CA PHE A 261 16.09 -23.19 10.55
C PHE A 261 16.38 -21.87 11.26
N SER A 262 15.59 -20.84 10.99
CA SER A 262 15.72 -19.48 11.56
C SER A 262 14.98 -19.32 12.89
N PHE A 263 13.87 -20.04 13.09
CA PHE A 263 13.07 -20.00 14.32
C PHE A 263 12.90 -21.40 14.92
N GLN A 264 13.17 -21.55 16.22
CA GLN A 264 12.97 -22.79 16.97
C GLN A 264 12.27 -22.52 18.29
N GLY A 265 11.41 -23.44 18.71
CA GLY A 265 10.56 -23.32 19.90
C GLY A 265 9.11 -23.01 19.53
N THR A 266 8.31 -22.72 20.52
CA THR A 266 6.89 -22.37 20.37
C THR A 266 6.61 -21.04 21.08
N THR A 267 5.89 -20.15 20.43
CA THR A 267 5.40 -18.89 21.00
C THR A 267 3.89 -18.82 20.85
N ILE A 268 3.20 -18.39 21.90
CA ILE A 268 1.78 -18.00 21.85
C ILE A 268 1.72 -16.56 22.32
N ASP A 269 1.04 -15.71 21.56
CA ASP A 269 0.81 -14.30 21.87
C ASP A 269 -0.71 -14.03 21.86
N SER A 270 -1.22 -13.36 22.89
CA SER A 270 -2.63 -13.01 23.00
C SER A 270 -2.74 -11.55 23.37
N ARG A 271 -3.56 -10.79 22.62
CA ARG A 271 -3.75 -9.35 22.81
C ARG A 271 -5.24 -9.00 22.81
N PHE A 272 -5.62 -8.11 23.73
CA PHE A 272 -6.98 -7.60 23.88
C PHE A 272 -6.93 -6.10 24.10
N GLY A 273 -7.99 -5.39 23.71
CA GLY A 273 -7.95 -3.94 23.89
C GLY A 273 -9.17 -3.19 23.41
N SER A 274 -8.97 -1.91 23.13
CA SER A 274 -9.97 -0.97 22.63
C SER A 274 -10.66 -1.51 21.38
N PHE A 275 -11.87 -1.05 21.13
CA PHE A 275 -12.70 -1.36 19.96
C PHE A 275 -13.04 -2.86 19.83
N GLY A 276 -13.13 -3.55 20.97
CA GLY A 276 -13.43 -4.99 21.01
C GLY A 276 -12.30 -5.89 20.48
N HIS A 277 -11.09 -5.35 20.28
CA HIS A 277 -9.95 -6.07 19.70
C HIS A 277 -9.56 -7.31 20.50
N LYS A 278 -9.47 -8.42 19.80
CA LYS A 278 -9.01 -9.72 20.27
C LYS A 278 -8.07 -10.31 19.23
N GLU A 279 -6.89 -10.70 19.66
CA GLU A 279 -5.92 -11.36 18.80
C GLU A 279 -5.30 -12.55 19.52
N ILE A 280 -5.18 -13.65 18.79
CA ILE A 280 -4.42 -14.83 19.23
C ILE A 280 -3.50 -15.22 18.08
N ALA A 281 -2.20 -15.22 18.34
CA ALA A 281 -1.19 -15.64 17.40
C ALA A 281 -0.32 -16.74 18.00
N ALA A 282 0.02 -17.75 17.22
CA ALA A 282 0.88 -18.84 17.66
C ALA A 282 1.86 -19.22 16.55
N GLU A 283 3.09 -19.52 16.95
CA GLU A 283 4.13 -20.00 16.03
C GLU A 283 4.91 -21.15 16.67
N THR A 284 5.33 -22.11 15.85
CA THR A 284 6.21 -23.20 16.29
C THR A 284 7.19 -23.58 15.19
N GLY A 285 8.46 -23.75 15.57
CA GLY A 285 9.52 -24.18 14.66
C GLY A 285 10.33 -25.30 15.28
N GLN A 286 10.67 -26.29 14.46
CA GLN A 286 11.46 -27.44 14.88
C GLN A 286 12.46 -27.86 13.79
N ARG A 287 13.62 -28.38 14.23
CA ARG A 287 14.67 -28.87 13.33
C ARG A 287 15.11 -30.27 13.69
N TRP A 288 15.21 -31.14 12.70
CA TRP A 288 15.71 -32.53 12.83
C TRP A 288 16.82 -32.78 11.80
N GLY A 289 18.06 -32.58 12.22
CA GLY A 289 19.20 -32.71 11.32
C GLY A 289 19.14 -31.73 10.15
N ASN A 290 18.93 -32.25 8.94
CA ASN A 290 18.82 -31.45 7.72
C ASN A 290 17.39 -30.99 7.41
N TRP A 291 16.38 -31.42 8.14
CA TRP A 291 14.99 -31.04 7.97
C TRP A 291 14.58 -30.02 9.03
N ALA A 292 13.70 -29.13 8.64
CA ALA A 292 13.07 -28.20 9.56
C ALA A 292 11.63 -27.93 9.16
N THR A 293 10.79 -27.61 10.13
CA THR A 293 9.40 -27.21 9.93
C THR A 293 9.11 -25.95 10.72
N TYR A 294 8.24 -25.12 10.17
CA TYR A 294 7.70 -23.94 10.83
C TYR A 294 6.22 -23.82 10.52
N VAL A 295 5.41 -23.47 11.52
CA VAL A 295 3.99 -23.19 11.36
C VAL A 295 3.63 -22.00 12.22
N ALA A 296 2.86 -21.07 11.68
CA ALA A 296 2.33 -19.91 12.38
C ALA A 296 0.89 -19.65 11.98
N GLY A 297 0.07 -19.28 12.96
CA GLY A 297 -1.32 -18.89 12.73
C GLY A 297 -1.70 -17.67 13.54
N GLU A 298 -2.61 -16.85 13.00
CA GLU A 298 -3.15 -15.65 13.64
C GLU A 298 -4.66 -15.62 13.44
N TRP A 299 -5.36 -15.21 14.50
CA TRP A 299 -6.77 -14.85 14.47
C TRP A 299 -6.94 -13.48 15.12
N ILE A 300 -7.59 -12.57 14.40
CA ILE A 300 -7.95 -11.23 14.87
C ILE A 300 -9.46 -11.08 14.73
N ASP A 301 -10.10 -10.51 15.75
CA ASP A 301 -11.50 -10.13 15.78
C ASP A 301 -11.62 -8.77 16.45
N GLU A 302 -12.28 -7.84 15.78
CA GLU A 302 -12.40 -6.45 16.26
C GLU A 302 -13.72 -5.83 15.77
N SER A 303 -14.39 -5.07 16.65
CA SER A 303 -15.63 -4.38 16.31
C SER A 303 -15.41 -3.12 15.46
N GLY A 304 -14.16 -2.64 15.40
CA GLY A 304 -13.81 -1.35 14.82
C GLY A 304 -14.14 -0.16 15.73
N TRP A 305 -13.50 0.97 15.46
CA TRP A 305 -13.74 2.19 16.24
C TRP A 305 -14.81 3.09 15.62
N ARG A 306 -15.05 2.96 14.31
CA ARG A 306 -16.17 3.58 13.61
C ARG A 306 -17.37 2.66 13.61
N ASP A 307 -18.55 3.21 13.37
CA ASP A 307 -19.75 2.39 13.14
C ASP A 307 -19.51 1.50 11.91
N LEU A 308 -20.11 0.32 11.89
CA LEU A 308 -20.10 -0.61 10.76
C LEU A 308 -18.69 -0.96 10.20
N SER A 309 -17.64 -0.87 11.05
CA SER A 309 -16.26 -1.13 10.66
C SER A 309 -15.61 -2.37 11.33
N PRO A 310 -16.32 -3.52 11.46
CA PRO A 310 -15.74 -4.71 12.07
C PRO A 310 -14.61 -5.29 11.19
N ALA A 311 -13.67 -6.01 11.81
CA ALA A 311 -12.64 -6.73 11.10
C ALA A 311 -12.44 -8.12 11.69
N GLU A 312 -12.40 -9.14 10.84
CA GLU A 312 -11.98 -10.50 11.20
C GLU A 312 -10.86 -10.93 10.25
N ALA A 313 -9.76 -11.48 10.80
CA ALA A 313 -8.69 -12.04 9.99
C ALA A 313 -8.22 -13.39 10.53
N LYS A 314 -8.19 -14.40 9.68
CA LYS A 314 -7.67 -15.74 9.93
C LYS A 314 -6.51 -15.99 8.98
N ARG A 315 -5.29 -16.11 9.49
CA ARG A 315 -4.08 -16.23 8.69
C ARG A 315 -3.25 -17.42 9.14
N LEU A 316 -2.67 -18.14 8.18
CA LEU A 316 -1.81 -19.29 8.42
C LEU A 316 -0.59 -19.23 7.49
N TYR A 317 0.58 -19.52 8.02
CA TYR A 317 1.79 -19.79 7.25
C TYR A 317 2.45 -21.06 7.73
N ALA A 318 2.88 -21.91 6.80
CA ALA A 318 3.62 -23.12 7.09
C ALA A 318 4.80 -23.27 6.13
N ASP A 319 5.93 -23.79 6.63
CA ASP A 319 7.13 -24.07 5.84
C ASP A 319 7.73 -25.42 6.22
N VAL A 320 8.15 -26.19 5.24
CA VAL A 320 8.94 -27.41 5.40
C VAL A 320 10.21 -27.25 4.58
N GLY A 321 11.34 -27.23 5.26
CA GLY A 321 12.65 -27.01 4.65
C GLY A 321 13.58 -28.21 4.77
N VAL A 322 14.48 -28.34 3.79
CA VAL A 322 15.63 -29.27 3.85
C VAL A 322 16.89 -28.55 3.42
N LYS A 323 17.94 -28.62 4.26
CA LYS A 323 19.20 -27.92 4.05
C LYS A 323 20.39 -28.82 4.31
N GLY A 324 21.34 -28.91 3.38
CA GLY A 324 22.58 -29.67 3.55
C GLY A 324 23.35 -29.86 2.26
N ALA A 325 24.67 -30.07 2.38
CA ALA A 325 25.58 -30.30 1.23
C ALA A 325 25.44 -29.25 0.09
N GLY A 326 25.31 -27.97 0.45
CA GLY A 326 25.18 -26.88 -0.53
C GLY A 326 23.80 -26.81 -1.23
N LYS A 327 22.80 -27.48 -0.70
CA LYS A 327 21.42 -27.49 -1.21
C LYS A 327 20.46 -27.03 -0.13
N GLU A 328 19.46 -26.26 -0.53
CA GLU A 328 18.41 -25.77 0.36
C GLU A 328 17.10 -25.73 -0.43
N PHE A 329 16.03 -26.32 0.11
CA PHE A 329 14.70 -26.32 -0.51
C PHE A 329 13.66 -26.11 0.58
N HIS A 330 12.64 -25.32 0.26
CA HIS A 330 11.50 -25.01 1.11
C HIS A 330 10.21 -25.17 0.32
N LEU A 331 9.24 -25.81 0.92
CA LEU A 331 7.85 -25.81 0.47
C LEU A 331 7.05 -25.05 1.51
N SER A 332 6.48 -23.93 1.12
CA SER A 332 5.65 -23.11 2.01
C SER A 332 4.22 -23.01 1.53
N TYR A 333 3.29 -22.84 2.47
CA TYR A 333 1.88 -22.60 2.28
C TYR A 333 1.44 -21.37 3.06
N THR A 334 0.72 -20.46 2.39
CA THR A 334 0.07 -19.30 3.01
C THR A 334 -1.44 -19.38 2.78
N PHE A 335 -2.22 -19.16 3.83
CA PHE A 335 -3.67 -19.05 3.78
C PHE A 335 -4.10 -17.79 4.52
N ALA A 336 -5.08 -17.08 3.96
CA ALA A 336 -5.78 -15.98 4.62
C ALA A 336 -7.27 -16.04 4.25
N ASP A 337 -8.11 -15.70 5.23
CA ASP A 337 -9.56 -15.54 5.13
C ASP A 337 -9.90 -14.35 6.00
N THR A 338 -10.31 -13.23 5.38
CA THR A 338 -10.46 -11.94 6.08
C THR A 338 -11.76 -11.26 5.67
N PHE A 339 -12.43 -10.67 6.65
CA PHE A 339 -13.56 -9.76 6.45
C PHE A 339 -13.21 -8.42 7.07
N LEU A 340 -13.28 -7.35 6.29
CA LEU A 340 -12.93 -6.00 6.72
C LEU A 340 -14.10 -5.06 6.40
N GLY A 341 -14.68 -4.42 7.42
CA GLY A 341 -15.53 -3.24 7.25
C GLY A 341 -14.61 -2.08 6.81
N VAL A 342 -14.80 -1.60 5.59
CA VAL A 342 -13.94 -0.58 4.95
C VAL A 342 -14.73 0.70 4.75
N VAL A 343 -15.07 1.34 5.86
CA VAL A 343 -15.88 2.56 5.90
C VAL A 343 -15.05 3.76 5.43
N GLY A 344 -15.30 4.19 4.22
CA GLY A 344 -14.57 5.23 3.49
C GLY A 344 -14.59 6.64 4.09
N PRO A 345 -14.23 7.66 3.30
CA PRO A 345 -14.34 9.05 3.70
C PRO A 345 -15.77 9.42 4.10
N THR A 346 -15.91 10.36 5.01
CA THR A 346 -17.19 10.79 5.56
C THR A 346 -17.27 12.31 5.52
N PRO A 347 -18.43 12.91 5.13
CA PRO A 347 -18.67 14.34 5.15
C PRO A 347 -18.34 14.98 6.50
N LEU A 348 -17.79 16.19 6.46
CA LEU A 348 -17.31 16.88 7.66
C LEU A 348 -18.45 17.12 8.66
N GLU A 349 -19.65 17.46 8.19
CA GLU A 349 -20.82 17.72 9.04
C GLU A 349 -21.23 16.46 9.82
N LEU A 350 -21.17 15.27 9.22
CA LEU A 350 -21.46 14.03 9.93
C LEU A 350 -20.39 13.70 10.97
N LEU A 351 -19.13 14.04 10.68
CA LEU A 351 -18.02 13.86 11.64
C LEU A 351 -18.08 14.86 12.80
N ASP A 352 -18.56 16.08 12.56
CA ASP A 352 -18.84 17.09 13.61
C ASP A 352 -19.98 16.65 14.51
N GLU A 353 -21.01 15.97 13.97
CA GLU A 353 -22.06 15.34 14.78
C GLU A 353 -21.47 14.24 15.68
N ARG A 354 -20.69 13.34 15.11
CA ARG A 354 -20.00 12.26 15.82
C ARG A 354 -18.88 11.67 14.97
N ARG A 355 -17.66 11.74 15.49
CA ARG A 355 -16.46 11.29 14.76
C ARG A 355 -16.48 9.83 14.28
N ALA A 356 -17.28 8.95 14.91
CA ALA A 356 -17.44 7.55 14.51
C ALA A 356 -18.50 7.32 13.44
N ASN A 357 -19.19 8.37 12.97
CA ASN A 357 -20.15 8.26 11.87
C ASN A 357 -19.46 7.79 10.58
N VAL A 358 -20.24 7.12 9.75
CA VAL A 358 -19.84 6.64 8.44
C VAL A 358 -20.77 7.21 7.38
N PHE A 359 -20.31 7.29 6.14
CA PHE A 359 -21.11 7.71 5.02
C PHE A 359 -21.15 6.58 4.02
N THR A 360 -22.33 6.12 3.93
CA THR A 360 -23.04 4.98 3.35
C THR A 360 -22.59 3.61 3.84
N SER A 361 -23.45 2.63 3.66
CA SER A 361 -23.27 1.22 4.02
C SER A 361 -24.21 0.36 3.16
N PRO A 362 -23.81 -0.88 2.77
CA PRO A 362 -22.61 -1.63 3.21
C PRO A 362 -21.30 -1.18 2.54
N GLN A 363 -20.18 -1.32 3.24
CA GLN A 363 -18.83 -1.18 2.67
C GLN A 363 -17.93 -2.22 3.33
N SER A 364 -17.47 -3.21 2.58
CA SER A 364 -16.62 -4.27 3.14
C SER A 364 -15.76 -4.98 2.09
N PHE A 365 -14.65 -5.57 2.54
CA PHE A 365 -13.84 -6.53 1.77
C PHE A 365 -13.96 -7.91 2.41
N ASP A 366 -14.33 -8.91 1.60
CA ASP A 366 -14.28 -10.32 1.95
C ASP A 366 -13.19 -10.96 1.08
N ASN A 367 -12.00 -11.20 1.67
CA ASN A 367 -10.81 -11.67 0.97
C ASN A 367 -10.47 -13.10 1.36
N ARG A 368 -10.19 -13.95 0.40
CA ARG A 368 -9.68 -15.29 0.63
C ARG A 368 -8.52 -15.62 -0.27
N MET A 369 -7.38 -16.00 0.31
CA MET A 369 -6.17 -16.36 -0.45
C MET A 369 -5.62 -17.71 -0.01
N GLN A 370 -5.10 -18.45 -1.00
CA GLN A 370 -4.27 -19.65 -0.78
C GLN A 370 -3.06 -19.57 -1.72
N MET A 371 -1.88 -19.83 -1.18
CA MET A 371 -0.64 -19.81 -1.96
C MET A 371 0.27 -20.95 -1.54
N VAL A 372 0.77 -21.70 -2.52
CA VAL A 372 1.85 -22.66 -2.37
C VAL A 372 3.09 -22.12 -3.07
N ASN A 373 4.23 -22.16 -2.41
CA ASN A 373 5.50 -21.69 -2.99
C ASN A 373 6.62 -22.71 -2.70
N LEU A 374 7.27 -23.18 -3.74
CA LEU A 374 8.47 -23.99 -3.67
C LEU A 374 9.68 -23.11 -3.98
N THR A 375 10.58 -22.93 -3.02
CA THR A 375 11.86 -22.24 -3.23
C THR A 375 13.02 -23.22 -3.13
N GLY A 376 14.08 -22.95 -3.87
CA GLY A 376 15.24 -23.81 -3.81
C GLY A 376 16.53 -23.14 -4.24
N SER A 377 17.64 -23.64 -3.70
CA SER A 377 18.97 -23.24 -4.15
C SER A 377 19.95 -24.39 -4.09
N VAL A 378 20.90 -24.40 -5.04
CA VAL A 378 21.95 -25.42 -5.16
C VAL A 378 23.27 -24.73 -5.47
N SER A 379 24.28 -24.91 -4.62
CA SER A 379 25.67 -24.58 -4.94
C SER A 379 26.23 -25.65 -5.88
N VAL A 380 26.38 -25.27 -7.15
CA VAL A 380 26.91 -26.15 -8.20
C VAL A 380 28.43 -26.30 -8.09
N THR A 381 29.08 -25.18 -7.76
CA THR A 381 30.50 -25.09 -7.38
C THR A 381 30.63 -24.16 -6.17
N ASP A 382 31.82 -23.96 -5.65
CA ASP A 382 32.09 -23.02 -4.54
C ASP A 382 31.79 -21.56 -4.94
N THR A 383 31.75 -21.26 -6.24
CA THR A 383 31.51 -19.90 -6.78
C THR A 383 30.21 -19.78 -7.55
N LEU A 384 29.53 -20.86 -7.91
CA LEU A 384 28.29 -20.84 -8.70
C LEU A 384 27.11 -21.41 -7.91
N LYS A 385 26.10 -20.58 -7.66
CA LYS A 385 24.82 -20.96 -7.03
C LYS A 385 23.68 -20.77 -8.02
N ILE A 386 22.82 -21.78 -8.15
CA ILE A 386 21.54 -21.69 -8.88
C ILE A 386 20.43 -21.65 -7.85
N SER A 387 19.49 -20.73 -7.99
CA SER A 387 18.34 -20.60 -7.12
C SER A 387 17.07 -20.22 -7.90
N GLY A 388 15.93 -20.49 -7.31
CA GLY A 388 14.65 -20.13 -7.93
C GLY A 388 13.48 -20.45 -7.04
N ASN A 389 12.30 -20.08 -7.54
CA ASN A 389 11.02 -20.45 -6.95
C ASN A 389 10.02 -20.86 -8.02
N SER A 390 8.95 -21.53 -7.60
CA SER A 390 7.75 -21.75 -8.41
C SER A 390 6.55 -21.73 -7.47
N TYR A 391 5.47 -21.06 -7.88
CA TYR A 391 4.31 -20.84 -7.04
C TYR A 391 2.99 -21.04 -7.78
N TYR A 392 1.94 -21.28 -7.00
CA TYR A 392 0.54 -21.14 -7.37
C TYR A 392 -0.20 -20.35 -6.30
N ARG A 393 -1.00 -19.36 -6.68
CA ARG A 393 -1.84 -18.53 -5.81
C ARG A 393 -3.26 -18.48 -6.35
N SER A 394 -4.25 -18.64 -5.49
CA SER A 394 -5.66 -18.37 -5.73
C SER A 394 -6.11 -17.26 -4.79
N PHE A 395 -6.84 -16.29 -5.32
CA PHE A 395 -7.35 -15.16 -4.56
C PHE A 395 -8.78 -14.87 -5.00
N ASN A 396 -9.68 -14.70 -4.03
CA ASN A 396 -11.06 -14.33 -4.23
C ASN A 396 -11.37 -13.13 -3.36
N GLN A 397 -12.04 -12.15 -3.92
CA GLN A 397 -12.47 -10.95 -3.22
C GLN A 397 -13.90 -10.61 -3.59
N LYS A 398 -14.68 -10.16 -2.60
CA LYS A 398 -16.00 -9.57 -2.80
C LYS A 398 -16.01 -8.21 -2.10
N ARG A 399 -16.58 -7.24 -2.78
CA ARG A 399 -16.66 -5.84 -2.33
C ARG A 399 -18.07 -5.33 -2.56
N PRO A 400 -18.98 -5.42 -1.59
CA PRO A 400 -20.17 -4.58 -1.57
C PRO A 400 -19.75 -3.17 -1.19
N ASP A 401 -20.31 -2.18 -1.90
CA ASP A 401 -20.11 -0.76 -1.66
C ASP A 401 -21.43 -0.02 -1.87
N GLY A 402 -21.88 0.68 -0.85
CA GLY A 402 -23.11 1.45 -0.90
C GLY A 402 -22.81 2.91 -1.26
N ASN A 403 -23.43 3.41 -2.31
CA ASN A 403 -23.29 4.78 -2.77
C ASN A 403 -24.66 5.49 -2.84
N VAL A 404 -24.66 6.83 -2.85
CA VAL A 404 -25.87 7.59 -3.19
C VAL A 404 -26.15 7.38 -4.68
N SER A 405 -27.43 7.41 -5.08
CA SER A 405 -27.84 7.31 -6.48
C SER A 405 -28.38 8.65 -6.96
N GLU A 406 -27.98 9.05 -8.13
CA GLU A 406 -28.42 10.27 -8.82
C GLU A 406 -29.74 10.09 -9.58
N ALA A 407 -30.37 8.89 -9.50
CA ALA A 407 -31.66 8.65 -10.11
C ALA A 407 -32.77 9.52 -9.49
N ILE A 408 -33.51 10.22 -10.34
CA ILE A 408 -34.58 11.16 -9.99
C ILE A 408 -35.87 10.86 -10.75
N ALA A 409 -36.95 11.61 -10.45
CA ALA A 409 -38.18 11.56 -11.26
C ALA A 409 -37.92 12.09 -12.67
N CYS A 410 -38.37 11.35 -13.68
CA CYS A 410 -38.42 11.90 -15.05
C CYS A 410 -39.29 13.15 -15.13
N ASP A 411 -39.05 14.00 -16.13
CA ASP A 411 -39.84 15.23 -16.34
C ASP A 411 -41.36 14.95 -16.26
N PRO A 412 -42.07 15.60 -15.34
CA PRO A 412 -43.50 15.37 -15.15
C PRO A 412 -44.34 15.79 -16.36
N ALA A 413 -43.81 16.61 -17.26
CA ALA A 413 -44.47 17.04 -18.51
C ALA A 413 -44.08 16.14 -19.71
N GLY A 414 -43.07 15.29 -19.54
CA GLY A 414 -42.53 14.40 -20.57
C GLY A 414 -43.32 13.09 -20.76
N PRO A 415 -42.96 12.29 -21.77
CA PRO A 415 -43.60 11.00 -22.05
C PRO A 415 -43.35 9.92 -20.97
N ASN A 416 -42.31 10.09 -20.17
CA ASN A 416 -41.85 9.15 -19.15
C ASN A 416 -42.29 9.53 -17.72
N ALA A 417 -43.23 10.49 -17.59
CA ALA A 417 -43.74 10.97 -16.31
C ALA A 417 -44.15 9.82 -15.38
N GLY A 418 -43.66 9.82 -14.13
CA GLY A 418 -43.92 8.78 -13.12
C GLY A 418 -42.97 7.59 -13.15
N LEU A 419 -41.92 7.61 -13.99
CA LEU A 419 -40.78 6.70 -13.97
C LEU A 419 -39.57 7.35 -13.32
N LEU A 420 -38.56 6.54 -12.99
CA LEU A 420 -37.22 7.03 -12.64
C LEU A 420 -36.43 7.27 -13.93
N CYS A 421 -35.71 8.38 -13.94
CA CYS A 421 -34.68 8.71 -14.90
C CYS A 421 -33.30 8.71 -14.24
N PHE A 422 -32.28 8.53 -15.05
CA PHE A 422 -30.89 8.64 -14.66
C PHE A 422 -30.33 9.90 -15.32
N GLU A 423 -29.64 10.74 -14.55
CA GLU A 423 -29.21 12.07 -14.98
C GLU A 423 -30.34 12.95 -15.53
N GLU A 424 -30.14 14.14 -15.83
CA GLU A 424 -30.93 15.24 -16.42
C GLU A 424 -32.43 15.00 -16.76
N ALA A 425 -33.12 14.15 -15.99
CA ALA A 425 -34.58 13.93 -16.03
C ALA A 425 -35.15 13.31 -17.33
N ASP A 426 -34.37 13.05 -18.35
CA ASP A 426 -34.88 12.57 -19.65
C ASP A 426 -34.53 11.11 -19.94
N ASP A 427 -33.42 10.58 -19.41
CA ASP A 427 -33.00 9.20 -19.61
C ASP A 427 -33.63 8.20 -18.66
N VAL A 428 -34.64 7.46 -19.16
CA VAL A 428 -35.33 6.46 -18.37
C VAL A 428 -34.35 5.41 -17.78
N LEU A 429 -34.41 5.19 -16.46
CA LEU A 429 -33.64 4.17 -15.81
C LEU A 429 -34.14 2.78 -16.18
N PHE A 430 -33.30 2.01 -16.86
CA PHE A 430 -33.49 0.62 -17.20
C PHE A 430 -32.74 -0.30 -16.23
N GLY A 431 -33.34 -1.44 -15.94
CA GLY A 431 -32.70 -2.48 -15.13
C GLY A 431 -33.24 -3.87 -15.38
N ARG A 432 -32.57 -4.85 -14.79
CA ARG A 432 -32.95 -6.28 -14.81
C ARG A 432 -33.24 -6.78 -13.40
N ARG A 433 -34.33 -7.53 -13.26
CA ARG A 433 -34.58 -8.35 -12.07
C ARG A 433 -33.81 -9.66 -12.14
N ALA A 434 -33.65 -10.34 -10.98
CA ALA A 434 -32.97 -11.63 -10.89
C ALA A 434 -33.56 -12.74 -11.81
N ASN A 435 -34.84 -12.62 -12.22
CA ASN A 435 -35.49 -13.54 -13.17
C ASN A 435 -35.22 -13.16 -14.65
N GLY A 436 -34.40 -12.16 -14.92
CA GLY A 436 -34.05 -11.67 -16.25
C GLY A 436 -35.07 -10.70 -16.86
N ALA A 437 -36.15 -10.36 -16.15
CA ALA A 437 -37.13 -9.40 -16.65
C ALA A 437 -36.53 -7.99 -16.70
N ILE A 438 -36.61 -7.33 -17.87
CA ILE A 438 -36.29 -5.92 -18.07
C ILE A 438 -37.40 -5.09 -17.45
N VAL A 439 -37.04 -4.07 -16.68
CA VAL A 439 -37.97 -3.19 -15.99
C VAL A 439 -37.52 -1.73 -16.09
N ASN A 440 -38.48 -0.84 -16.30
CA ASN A 440 -38.37 0.56 -15.93
C ASN A 440 -38.98 0.70 -14.51
N VAL A 441 -38.50 1.61 -13.70
CA VAL A 441 -38.91 1.70 -12.31
C VAL A 441 -39.99 2.77 -12.12
N PRO A 442 -41.28 2.39 -11.94
CA PRO A 442 -42.31 3.36 -11.62
C PRO A 442 -42.11 3.92 -10.19
N ILE A 443 -42.15 5.22 -10.04
CA ILE A 443 -42.02 5.90 -8.73
C ILE A 443 -43.04 5.39 -7.72
N ALA A 444 -44.27 5.11 -8.16
CA ALA A 444 -45.33 4.54 -7.34
C ALA A 444 -45.01 3.14 -6.78
N SER A 445 -43.98 2.44 -7.29
CA SER A 445 -43.51 1.15 -6.77
C SER A 445 -42.46 1.29 -5.67
N LEU A 446 -41.95 2.48 -5.43
CA LEU A 446 -40.98 2.78 -4.38
C LEU A 446 -41.65 2.81 -3.00
N PRO A 447 -40.96 2.45 -1.90
CA PRO A 447 -41.56 2.36 -0.56
C PRO A 447 -42.26 3.65 -0.08
N ASN A 448 -41.74 4.83 -0.42
CA ASN A 448 -42.27 6.13 -0.03
C ASN A 448 -42.67 7.00 -1.24
N GLY A 449 -42.73 6.42 -2.47
CA GLY A 449 -43.00 7.17 -3.68
C GLY A 449 -41.95 8.26 -3.91
N ASP A 450 -42.38 9.49 -4.20
CA ASP A 450 -41.55 10.66 -4.49
C ASP A 450 -40.63 11.06 -3.31
N ALA A 451 -41.00 10.70 -2.06
CA ALA A 451 -40.18 10.98 -0.88
C ALA A 451 -39.10 9.91 -0.62
N THR A 452 -38.90 8.95 -1.51
CA THR A 452 -37.83 7.96 -1.39
C THR A 452 -36.47 8.64 -1.66
N VAL A 453 -35.47 8.29 -0.85
CA VAL A 453 -34.06 8.61 -1.15
C VAL A 453 -33.43 7.36 -1.75
N LEU A 454 -32.82 7.49 -2.91
CA LEU A 454 -32.25 6.36 -3.63
C LEU A 454 -30.76 6.17 -3.31
N GLY A 455 -30.28 4.96 -3.45
CA GLY A 455 -28.89 4.58 -3.36
C GLY A 455 -28.58 3.43 -4.30
N GLY A 456 -27.31 3.26 -4.61
CA GLY A 456 -26.74 2.12 -5.33
C GLY A 456 -26.07 1.16 -4.37
N ASN A 457 -26.36 -0.13 -4.49
CA ASN A 457 -25.65 -1.18 -3.77
C ASN A 457 -24.69 -1.86 -4.76
N ASP A 458 -23.55 -1.25 -4.90
CA ASP A 458 -22.52 -1.68 -5.85
C ASP A 458 -21.84 -2.94 -5.35
N SER A 459 -21.52 -3.84 -6.24
CA SER A 459 -20.81 -5.07 -5.90
C SER A 459 -19.75 -5.41 -6.94
N VAL A 460 -18.52 -5.58 -6.48
CA VAL A 460 -17.42 -6.07 -7.30
C VAL A 460 -16.92 -7.41 -6.77
N ALA A 461 -16.80 -8.39 -7.63
CA ALA A 461 -16.26 -9.71 -7.31
C ALA A 461 -15.07 -10.03 -8.21
N VAL A 462 -13.91 -10.28 -7.62
CA VAL A 462 -12.69 -10.69 -8.32
C VAL A 462 -12.33 -12.11 -7.91
N ASN A 463 -12.24 -13.02 -8.89
CA ASN A 463 -11.78 -14.39 -8.70
C ASN A 463 -10.53 -14.61 -9.53
N SER A 464 -9.37 -14.65 -8.91
CA SER A 464 -8.11 -14.74 -9.61
C SER A 464 -7.29 -15.97 -9.24
N SER A 465 -6.47 -16.39 -10.19
CA SER A 465 -5.42 -17.38 -9.98
C SER A 465 -4.16 -16.97 -10.72
N SER A 466 -3.02 -17.16 -10.08
CA SER A 466 -1.73 -16.88 -10.69
C SER A 466 -0.73 -18.00 -10.39
N TYR A 467 0.15 -18.24 -11.35
CA TYR A 467 1.26 -19.16 -11.18
C TYR A 467 2.49 -18.64 -11.93
N GLY A 468 3.63 -19.04 -11.46
CA GLY A 468 4.85 -18.56 -12.07
C GLY A 468 6.09 -19.06 -11.36
N GLY A 469 7.20 -18.44 -11.68
CA GLY A 469 8.46 -18.75 -11.04
C GLY A 469 9.63 -17.92 -11.57
N THR A 470 10.69 -17.99 -10.82
CA THR A 470 11.96 -17.33 -11.15
C THR A 470 13.08 -18.35 -11.08
N LEU A 471 13.97 -18.33 -12.05
CA LEU A 471 15.21 -19.11 -12.04
C LEU A 471 16.39 -18.16 -12.25
N GLN A 472 17.41 -18.28 -11.39
CA GLN A 472 18.63 -17.46 -11.52
C GLN A 472 19.90 -18.24 -11.20
N ALA A 473 21.00 -17.76 -11.77
CA ALA A 473 22.35 -18.19 -11.49
C ALA A 473 23.17 -17.02 -10.93
N VAL A 474 23.88 -17.27 -9.84
CA VAL A 474 24.77 -16.28 -9.21
C VAL A 474 26.18 -16.85 -9.19
N SER A 475 27.10 -16.15 -9.85
CA SER A 475 28.53 -16.48 -9.87
C SER A 475 29.31 -15.47 -9.02
N LYS A 476 30.06 -15.97 -8.03
CA LYS A 476 31.02 -15.19 -7.22
C LYS A 476 32.48 -15.44 -7.67
N ALA A 477 32.67 -15.79 -8.96
CA ALA A 477 33.99 -15.96 -9.53
C ALA A 477 34.74 -14.62 -9.63
N HIS A 478 36.03 -14.63 -9.34
CA HIS A 478 36.88 -13.44 -9.50
C HIS A 478 36.99 -13.03 -10.98
N LEU A 479 36.85 -11.75 -11.23
CA LEU A 479 37.04 -11.13 -12.53
C LEU A 479 38.24 -10.17 -12.44
N PHE A 480 39.24 -10.31 -13.31
CA PHE A 480 40.50 -9.53 -13.26
C PHE A 480 41.19 -9.59 -11.86
N ASN A 481 41.14 -10.73 -11.21
CA ASN A 481 41.65 -10.95 -9.86
C ASN A 481 40.97 -10.09 -8.75
N ARG A 482 39.71 -9.64 -9.02
CA ARG A 482 38.92 -8.83 -8.15
C ARG A 482 37.63 -9.59 -7.76
N SER A 483 37.09 -9.31 -6.57
CA SER A 483 35.81 -9.85 -6.16
C SER A 483 34.73 -9.39 -7.13
N ASN A 484 33.94 -10.33 -7.60
CA ASN A 484 32.89 -10.09 -8.58
C ASN A 484 31.67 -10.95 -8.25
N GLN A 485 30.47 -10.39 -8.40
CA GLN A 485 29.21 -11.13 -8.31
C GLN A 485 28.38 -10.84 -9.57
N LEU A 486 28.19 -11.88 -10.39
CA LEU A 486 27.33 -11.86 -11.56
C LEU A 486 26.03 -12.63 -11.26
N LEU A 487 24.90 -11.96 -11.39
CA LEU A 487 23.55 -12.50 -11.33
C LEU A 487 22.97 -12.48 -12.76
N VAL A 488 22.41 -13.61 -13.20
CA VAL A 488 21.60 -13.71 -14.44
C VAL A 488 20.37 -14.53 -14.13
N GLY A 489 19.18 -14.09 -14.56
CA GLY A 489 17.95 -14.79 -14.28
C GLY A 489 16.81 -14.48 -15.24
N ALA A 490 15.77 -15.31 -15.11
CA ALA A 490 14.52 -15.17 -15.84
C ALA A 490 13.34 -15.37 -14.89
N SER A 491 12.25 -14.70 -15.16
CA SER A 491 10.98 -14.86 -14.45
C SER A 491 9.79 -14.97 -15.39
N ILE A 492 8.78 -15.68 -14.95
CA ILE A 492 7.46 -15.77 -15.60
C ILE A 492 6.38 -15.70 -14.52
N ASP A 493 5.37 -14.84 -14.75
CA ASP A 493 4.17 -14.74 -13.93
C ASP A 493 2.97 -14.74 -14.86
N VAL A 494 2.07 -15.70 -14.68
CA VAL A 494 0.84 -15.87 -15.47
C VAL A 494 -0.35 -15.75 -14.54
N GLY A 495 -1.27 -14.86 -14.89
CA GLY A 495 -2.48 -14.59 -14.14
C GLY A 495 -3.75 -14.77 -14.97
N ARG A 496 -4.82 -15.16 -14.32
CA ARG A 496 -6.19 -15.10 -14.82
C ARG A 496 -7.10 -14.55 -13.74
N ALA A 497 -7.93 -13.59 -14.09
CA ALA A 497 -8.98 -13.06 -13.22
C ALA A 497 -10.32 -13.11 -13.94
N GLY A 498 -11.40 -13.47 -13.22
CA GLY A 498 -12.77 -13.22 -13.61
C GLY A 498 -13.28 -12.09 -12.72
N VAL A 499 -13.77 -11.02 -13.31
CA VAL A 499 -14.26 -9.82 -12.65
C VAL A 499 -15.72 -9.62 -12.99
N LYS A 500 -16.54 -9.43 -11.97
CA LYS A 500 -17.95 -9.07 -12.13
C LYS A 500 -18.23 -7.83 -11.32
N SER A 501 -18.89 -6.87 -11.94
CA SER A 501 -19.38 -5.68 -11.26
C SER A 501 -20.80 -5.36 -11.67
N GLN A 502 -21.59 -4.86 -10.72
CA GLN A 502 -22.98 -4.47 -10.95
C GLN A 502 -23.49 -3.53 -9.87
N SER A 503 -24.42 -2.67 -10.20
CA SER A 503 -25.15 -1.81 -9.26
C SER A 503 -26.57 -2.36 -9.05
N ASP A 504 -26.99 -2.63 -7.80
CA ASP A 504 -28.38 -2.92 -7.44
C ASP A 504 -29.01 -1.63 -6.92
N LEU A 505 -30.01 -1.11 -7.66
CA LEU A 505 -30.78 0.05 -7.22
C LEU A 505 -31.35 -0.23 -5.83
N GLY A 506 -31.19 0.70 -4.90
CA GLY A 506 -31.58 0.54 -3.51
C GLY A 506 -32.27 1.77 -2.94
N VAL A 507 -32.74 1.62 -1.72
CA VAL A 507 -33.30 2.69 -0.91
C VAL A 507 -32.34 3.00 0.23
N LEU A 508 -31.92 4.25 0.31
CA LEU A 508 -31.12 4.79 1.41
C LEU A 508 -32.01 5.17 2.59
N ASP A 509 -31.73 4.65 3.78
CA ASP A 509 -32.31 5.17 5.02
C ASP A 509 -31.50 6.41 5.46
N PRO A 510 -32.09 7.63 5.41
CA PRO A 510 -31.35 8.85 5.73
C PRO A 510 -30.81 8.91 7.16
N ARG A 511 -31.37 8.16 8.10
CA ARG A 511 -30.95 8.18 9.52
C ARG A 511 -29.75 7.27 9.80
N THR A 512 -29.73 6.11 9.17
CA THR A 512 -28.71 5.08 9.39
C THR A 512 -27.66 5.07 8.29
N LEU A 513 -27.95 5.69 7.14
CA LEU A 513 -27.13 5.69 5.92
C LEU A 513 -26.88 4.28 5.37
N VAL A 514 -27.81 3.36 5.65
CA VAL A 514 -27.79 1.99 5.14
C VAL A 514 -28.65 1.90 3.89
N ILE A 515 -28.09 1.31 2.83
CA ILE A 515 -28.78 1.08 1.56
C ILE A 515 -29.32 -0.34 1.52
N SER A 516 -30.60 -0.46 1.20
CA SER A 516 -31.30 -1.73 1.02
C SER A 516 -31.65 -1.92 -0.46
N GLY A 517 -31.01 -2.91 -1.12
CA GLY A 517 -31.23 -3.20 -2.54
C GLY A 517 -32.67 -3.59 -2.84
N LEU A 518 -33.16 -3.16 -3.99
CA LEU A 518 -34.49 -3.48 -4.54
C LEU A 518 -34.48 -4.73 -5.42
N GLY A 519 -33.30 -5.34 -5.65
CA GLY A 519 -33.11 -6.48 -6.56
C GLY A 519 -33.32 -6.11 -8.03
N ILE A 520 -33.00 -4.87 -8.38
CA ILE A 520 -33.03 -4.32 -9.75
C ILE A 520 -31.60 -3.92 -10.08
N ILE A 521 -30.94 -4.72 -10.89
CA ILE A 521 -29.59 -4.39 -11.40
C ILE A 521 -29.75 -3.35 -12.48
N ILE A 522 -29.13 -2.19 -12.31
CA ILE A 522 -29.11 -1.09 -13.28
C ILE A 522 -28.37 -1.57 -14.54
N ASP A 523 -28.95 -1.34 -15.72
CA ASP A 523 -28.41 -1.76 -16.99
C ASP A 523 -28.92 -0.80 -18.09
N GLN A 524 -28.20 0.30 -18.28
CA GLN A 524 -28.56 1.33 -19.24
C GLN A 524 -28.32 0.91 -20.69
N SER A 525 -27.51 -0.13 -20.95
CA SER A 525 -27.40 -0.71 -22.31
C SER A 525 -28.73 -1.22 -22.89
N LEU A 526 -29.77 -1.29 -22.06
CA LEU A 526 -31.13 -1.65 -22.44
C LEU A 526 -31.98 -0.46 -22.88
N ASN A 527 -31.50 0.77 -22.68
CA ASN A 527 -32.21 1.97 -23.10
C ASN A 527 -32.08 2.18 -24.62
N PRO A 528 -33.15 2.05 -25.41
CA PRO A 528 -33.06 2.20 -26.86
C PRO A 528 -32.94 3.69 -27.31
N ALA A 529 -33.02 4.64 -26.40
CA ALA A 529 -32.95 6.04 -26.65
C ALA A 529 -31.56 6.65 -26.44
N LEU A 530 -30.63 5.91 -25.82
CA LEU A 530 -29.26 6.38 -25.65
C LEU A 530 -28.54 6.48 -26.99
N ASP A 531 -27.89 7.60 -27.20
CA ASP A 531 -27.05 7.83 -28.39
C ASP A 531 -25.62 7.33 -28.16
N GLU A 532 -24.84 7.20 -29.22
CA GLU A 532 -23.44 6.72 -29.16
C GLU A 532 -22.57 7.82 -28.52
N GLY A 533 -22.25 7.67 -27.29
CA GLY A 533 -21.44 8.61 -26.49
C GLY A 533 -22.06 8.98 -25.13
N ASP A 534 -23.31 8.62 -24.89
CA ASP A 534 -23.96 8.82 -23.59
C ASP A 534 -23.33 7.93 -22.50
N VAL A 535 -23.38 8.43 -21.28
CA VAL A 535 -22.76 7.70 -20.15
C VAL A 535 -23.64 6.54 -19.70
N GLU A 536 -23.16 5.33 -19.83
CA GLU A 536 -23.91 4.10 -19.51
C GLU A 536 -23.47 3.47 -18.18
N VAL A 537 -24.42 3.23 -17.29
CA VAL A 537 -24.26 2.37 -16.10
C VAL A 537 -24.69 0.94 -16.46
N THR A 538 -23.70 0.08 -16.71
CA THR A 538 -23.94 -1.30 -17.16
C THR A 538 -23.24 -2.32 -16.27
N PRO A 539 -23.78 -3.56 -16.13
CA PRO A 539 -23.05 -4.66 -15.50
C PRO A 539 -21.80 -5.03 -16.31
N VAL A 540 -20.75 -5.47 -15.60
CA VAL A 540 -19.52 -5.97 -16.21
C VAL A 540 -19.33 -7.44 -15.85
N ASP A 541 -18.99 -8.29 -16.82
CA ASP A 541 -18.48 -9.65 -16.63
C ASP A 541 -17.26 -9.84 -17.55
N LEU A 542 -16.06 -9.79 -16.97
CA LEU A 542 -14.81 -9.70 -17.71
C LEU A 542 -13.88 -10.85 -17.32
N VAL A 543 -13.25 -11.50 -18.30
CA VAL A 543 -12.16 -12.44 -18.09
C VAL A 543 -10.85 -11.82 -18.55
N VAL A 544 -9.91 -11.71 -17.61
CA VAL A 544 -8.58 -11.14 -17.85
C VAL A 544 -7.53 -12.25 -17.84
N ARG A 545 -6.55 -12.13 -18.74
CA ARG A 545 -5.35 -12.96 -18.75
C ARG A 545 -4.11 -12.09 -18.85
N THR A 546 -3.16 -12.29 -17.91
CA THR A 546 -1.87 -11.59 -17.90
C THR A 546 -0.73 -12.57 -18.05
N GLN A 547 0.28 -12.20 -18.81
CA GLN A 547 1.52 -12.98 -18.97
C GLN A 547 2.71 -12.01 -18.91
N TYR A 548 3.48 -12.09 -17.83
CA TYR A 548 4.65 -11.22 -17.61
C TYR A 548 5.92 -12.06 -17.68
N TYR A 549 6.83 -11.67 -18.57
CA TYR A 549 8.13 -12.32 -18.77
C TYR A 549 9.23 -11.33 -18.45
N GLY A 550 10.29 -11.80 -17.80
CA GLY A 550 11.44 -10.97 -17.46
C GLY A 550 12.76 -11.71 -17.68
N LEU A 551 13.69 -11.07 -18.36
CA LEU A 551 15.10 -11.49 -18.42
C LEU A 551 15.95 -10.42 -17.75
N TYR A 552 16.83 -10.78 -16.82
CA TYR A 552 17.61 -9.80 -16.08
C TYR A 552 19.04 -10.28 -15.82
N PHE A 553 19.92 -9.29 -15.67
CA PHE A 553 21.28 -9.51 -15.21
C PHE A 553 21.72 -8.37 -14.31
N MET A 554 22.66 -8.63 -13.43
CA MET A 554 23.35 -7.63 -12.63
C MET A 554 24.76 -8.11 -12.30
N ASN A 555 25.75 -7.25 -12.48
CA ASN A 555 27.13 -7.54 -12.14
C ASN A 555 27.67 -6.47 -11.20
N THR A 556 28.18 -6.89 -10.04
CA THR A 556 28.85 -6.00 -9.09
C THR A 556 30.33 -6.42 -9.01
N LEU A 557 31.23 -5.53 -9.43
CA LEU A 557 32.68 -5.73 -9.51
C LEU A 557 33.39 -4.79 -8.52
N ASP A 558 34.25 -5.32 -7.68
CA ASP A 558 35.18 -4.54 -6.88
C ASP A 558 36.33 -4.07 -7.78
N VAL A 559 36.26 -2.85 -8.33
CA VAL A 559 37.30 -2.26 -9.17
C VAL A 559 38.56 -2.01 -8.34
N THR A 560 38.38 -1.57 -7.09
CA THR A 560 39.44 -1.45 -6.08
C THR A 560 38.90 -1.98 -4.73
N ASP A 561 39.75 -2.03 -3.72
CA ASP A 561 39.32 -2.43 -2.35
C ASP A 561 38.30 -1.45 -1.75
N ARG A 562 38.13 -0.24 -2.32
CA ARG A 562 37.21 0.81 -1.88
C ARG A 562 36.08 1.11 -2.85
N LEU A 563 36.26 0.82 -4.14
CA LEU A 563 35.33 1.13 -5.23
C LEU A 563 34.71 -0.14 -5.77
N ALA A 564 33.40 -0.30 -5.62
CA ALA A 564 32.60 -1.29 -6.32
C ALA A 564 31.72 -0.60 -7.37
N PHE A 565 31.59 -1.25 -8.53
CA PHE A 565 30.79 -0.80 -9.66
C PHE A 565 29.73 -1.83 -9.98
N THR A 566 28.49 -1.40 -10.15
CA THR A 566 27.35 -2.25 -10.48
C THR A 566 26.78 -1.84 -11.83
N LEU A 567 26.61 -2.82 -12.72
CA LEU A 567 25.94 -2.69 -14.01
C LEU A 567 24.88 -3.77 -14.11
N GLY A 568 23.70 -3.43 -14.57
CA GLY A 568 22.61 -4.39 -14.72
C GLY A 568 21.51 -3.89 -15.64
N GLY A 569 20.48 -4.70 -15.75
CA GLY A 569 19.27 -4.35 -16.47
C GLY A 569 18.30 -5.51 -16.54
N ARG A 570 17.06 -5.18 -16.91
CA ARG A 570 15.99 -6.14 -17.10
C ARG A 570 15.19 -5.80 -18.35
N PHE A 571 14.92 -6.81 -19.15
CA PHE A 571 13.92 -6.77 -20.21
C PHE A 571 12.62 -7.31 -19.68
N ASN A 572 11.54 -6.55 -19.78
CA ASN A 572 10.18 -6.92 -19.45
C ASN A 572 9.35 -7.04 -20.72
N LEU A 573 8.50 -8.08 -20.79
CA LEU A 573 7.43 -8.25 -21.75
C LEU A 573 6.13 -8.56 -20.99
N ALA A 574 5.10 -7.75 -21.19
CA ALA A 574 3.78 -7.91 -20.59
C ALA A 574 2.73 -8.06 -21.68
N ASN A 575 2.02 -9.18 -21.69
CA ASN A 575 0.84 -9.42 -22.54
C ASN A 575 -0.40 -9.42 -21.63
N ILE A 576 -1.39 -8.61 -21.99
CA ILE A 576 -2.64 -8.44 -21.23
C ILE A 576 -3.78 -8.62 -22.22
N LYS A 577 -4.66 -9.58 -21.95
CA LYS A 577 -5.84 -9.84 -22.75
C LYS A 577 -7.09 -9.70 -21.91
N LEU A 578 -8.06 -8.96 -22.44
CA LEU A 578 -9.37 -8.71 -21.88
C LEU A 578 -10.40 -9.44 -22.77
N GLU A 579 -11.32 -10.17 -22.17
CA GLU A 579 -12.39 -10.91 -22.86
C GLU A 579 -13.72 -10.57 -22.19
N ASP A 580 -14.52 -9.73 -22.81
CA ASP A 580 -15.88 -9.39 -22.38
C ASP A 580 -16.79 -10.61 -22.47
N GLN A 581 -17.64 -10.81 -21.47
CA GLN A 581 -18.58 -11.94 -21.41
C GLN A 581 -20.04 -11.49 -21.63
N LEU A 582 -20.31 -10.19 -21.67
CA LEU A 582 -21.64 -9.59 -21.88
C LEU A 582 -21.77 -8.96 -23.27
N GLY A 583 -20.66 -8.54 -23.85
CA GLY A 583 -20.56 -7.89 -25.15
C GLY A 583 -19.19 -8.11 -25.79
N ASP A 584 -18.70 -7.10 -26.49
CA ASP A 584 -17.37 -7.04 -27.11
C ASP A 584 -16.63 -5.70 -26.86
N ASP A 585 -17.24 -4.78 -26.17
CA ASP A 585 -16.73 -3.43 -25.93
C ASP A 585 -15.47 -3.42 -25.07
N LEU A 586 -15.38 -4.29 -24.07
CA LEU A 586 -14.21 -4.42 -23.20
C LEU A 586 -13.15 -5.39 -23.73
N ASN A 587 -13.29 -5.89 -24.97
CA ASN A 587 -12.29 -6.77 -25.55
C ASN A 587 -11.00 -6.01 -25.87
N GLY A 588 -9.84 -6.56 -25.43
CA GLY A 588 -8.54 -5.95 -25.67
C GLY A 588 -7.41 -6.96 -25.69
N ASP A 589 -6.39 -6.71 -26.51
CA ASP A 589 -5.13 -7.47 -26.54
C ASP A 589 -3.95 -6.51 -26.61
N HIS A 590 -3.25 -6.36 -25.49
CA HIS A 590 -2.24 -5.35 -25.28
C HIS A 590 -0.88 -6.00 -25.00
N THR A 591 0.17 -5.47 -25.65
CA THR A 591 1.55 -5.92 -25.45
C THR A 591 2.45 -4.73 -25.14
N PHE A 592 3.12 -4.80 -23.99
CA PHE A 592 4.08 -3.79 -23.55
C PHE A 592 5.46 -4.43 -23.37
N GLN A 593 6.51 -3.76 -23.85
CA GLN A 593 7.87 -4.27 -23.71
C GLN A 593 8.86 -3.14 -23.45
N ARG A 594 9.85 -3.41 -22.60
CA ARG A 594 10.91 -2.44 -22.31
C ARG A 594 12.16 -3.09 -21.73
N PHE A 595 13.32 -2.53 -22.10
CA PHE A 595 14.58 -2.78 -21.40
C PHE A 595 14.84 -1.64 -20.39
N ASN A 596 15.06 -2.00 -19.12
CA ASN A 596 15.31 -1.10 -18.01
C ASN A 596 16.79 -1.25 -17.56
N PRO A 597 17.69 -0.32 -17.91
CA PRO A 597 19.09 -0.36 -17.49
C PRO A 597 19.26 0.07 -16.03
N MET A 598 20.35 -0.37 -15.40
CA MET A 598 20.85 0.20 -14.14
C MET A 598 22.38 0.31 -14.15
N LEU A 599 22.84 1.34 -13.48
CA LEU A 599 24.27 1.65 -13.33
C LEU A 599 24.49 2.25 -11.94
N GLY A 600 25.52 1.82 -11.23
CA GLY A 600 25.81 2.39 -9.93
C GLY A 600 27.24 2.17 -9.46
N ALA A 601 27.63 2.95 -8.48
CA ALA A 601 28.93 2.83 -7.83
C ALA A 601 28.79 3.04 -6.32
N THR A 602 29.60 2.33 -5.55
CA THR A 602 29.79 2.57 -4.13
C THR A 602 31.28 2.79 -3.84
N TYR A 603 31.56 3.75 -2.95
CA TYR A 603 32.92 4.09 -2.56
C TYR A 603 33.07 4.12 -1.03
N LYS A 604 33.95 3.27 -0.50
CA LYS A 604 34.30 3.25 0.93
C LYS A 604 35.22 4.43 1.24
N LEU A 605 34.68 5.52 1.77
CA LEU A 605 35.42 6.71 2.18
C LEU A 605 36.40 6.38 3.32
N GLN A 606 35.91 5.62 4.30
CA GLN A 606 36.65 5.05 5.41
C GLN A 606 35.94 3.78 5.94
N PRO A 607 36.57 2.99 6.81
CA PRO A 607 35.87 1.88 7.46
C PRO A 607 34.58 2.36 8.16
N GLY A 608 33.46 1.73 7.82
CA GLY A 608 32.15 2.09 8.37
C GLY A 608 31.49 3.33 7.73
N LEU A 609 32.01 3.88 6.62
CA LEU A 609 31.41 5.00 5.86
C LEU A 609 31.51 4.76 4.35
N THR A 610 30.36 4.66 3.69
CA THR A 610 30.26 4.44 2.24
C THR A 610 29.41 5.52 1.58
N ALA A 611 29.88 6.06 0.47
CA ALA A 611 29.12 6.86 -0.48
C ALA A 611 28.58 5.96 -1.59
N TYR A 612 27.40 6.28 -2.11
CA TYR A 612 26.82 5.57 -3.25
C TYR A 612 26.18 6.54 -4.23
N VAL A 613 26.13 6.14 -5.49
CA VAL A 613 25.37 6.78 -6.56
C VAL A 613 24.83 5.70 -7.49
N GLY A 614 23.59 5.88 -7.95
CA GLY A 614 22.93 4.96 -8.87
C GLY A 614 22.03 5.69 -9.86
N TYR A 615 21.93 5.14 -11.06
CA TYR A 615 20.91 5.43 -12.06
C TYR A 615 20.21 4.14 -12.42
N SER A 616 18.88 4.18 -12.53
CA SER A 616 18.09 3.02 -12.96
C SER A 616 16.81 3.46 -13.65
N GLU A 617 16.34 2.63 -14.57
CA GLU A 617 15.01 2.76 -15.16
C GLU A 617 14.11 1.63 -14.70
N SER A 618 12.82 1.88 -14.70
CA SER A 618 11.74 0.92 -14.41
C SER A 618 10.54 1.24 -15.28
N ASN A 619 9.66 0.26 -15.47
CA ASN A 619 8.40 0.48 -16.18
C ASN A 619 7.24 -0.20 -15.45
N ARG A 620 6.05 0.34 -15.67
CA ARG A 620 4.77 -0.19 -15.29
C ARG A 620 3.89 -0.30 -16.53
N ALA A 621 3.44 -1.49 -16.88
CA ALA A 621 2.36 -1.65 -17.84
C ALA A 621 1.06 -1.17 -17.19
N PRO A 622 0.12 -0.59 -17.94
CA PRO A 622 -1.23 -0.38 -17.44
C PRO A 622 -1.80 -1.69 -16.89
N THR A 623 -2.57 -1.62 -15.83
CA THR A 623 -3.23 -2.79 -15.25
C THR A 623 -4.44 -3.20 -16.10
N PRO A 624 -4.91 -4.45 -16.01
CA PRO A 624 -6.17 -4.82 -16.63
C PRO A 624 -7.36 -3.97 -16.19
N ALA A 625 -7.38 -3.52 -14.93
CA ALA A 625 -8.41 -2.60 -14.43
C ALA A 625 -8.37 -1.26 -15.15
N GLU A 626 -7.18 -0.70 -15.33
CA GLU A 626 -6.99 0.56 -16.05
C GLU A 626 -7.34 0.43 -17.54
N LEU A 627 -7.06 -0.71 -18.17
CA LEU A 627 -7.38 -0.97 -19.57
C LEU A 627 -8.86 -1.31 -19.81
N ALA A 628 -9.53 -1.91 -18.83
CA ALA A 628 -10.96 -2.24 -18.92
C ALA A 628 -11.84 -1.03 -18.69
N CYS A 629 -11.29 -0.04 -18.02
CA CYS A 629 -11.97 1.18 -17.65
C CYS A 629 -11.49 2.31 -18.54
N ALA A 630 -11.38 2.09 -19.85
CA ALA A 630 -10.80 2.95 -20.86
C ALA A 630 -11.83 3.67 -21.80
N ASP A 631 -13.16 3.81 -21.48
CA ASP A 631 -14.19 4.55 -22.25
C ASP A 631 -14.96 5.57 -21.39
N PRO A 632 -14.88 6.91 -21.60
CA PRO A 632 -15.62 7.91 -20.83
C PRO A 632 -17.14 7.72 -20.88
N ALA A 633 -17.66 7.16 -21.97
CA ALA A 633 -19.08 6.87 -22.13
C ALA A 633 -19.58 5.69 -21.29
N ARG A 634 -18.67 4.84 -20.74
CA ARG A 634 -19.02 3.64 -19.97
C ARG A 634 -18.25 3.53 -18.67
N PRO A 635 -18.56 4.36 -17.66
CA PRO A 635 -17.84 4.43 -16.41
C PRO A 635 -17.91 3.12 -15.60
N CYS A 636 -16.74 2.65 -15.16
CA CYS A 636 -16.63 1.45 -14.34
C CYS A 636 -17.01 1.66 -12.88
N LEU A 637 -17.69 0.68 -12.29
CA LEU A 637 -17.84 0.54 -10.85
C LEU A 637 -16.52 0.08 -10.22
N LEU A 638 -15.72 1.02 -9.77
CA LEU A 638 -14.57 0.71 -8.91
C LEU A 638 -14.58 1.75 -7.78
N GLU A 639 -14.35 1.28 -6.55
CA GLU A 639 -14.36 2.12 -5.35
C GLU A 639 -13.46 3.36 -5.53
N ASN A 640 -14.05 4.53 -5.32
CA ASN A 640 -13.38 5.83 -5.41
C ASN A 640 -12.78 6.17 -6.79
N PHE A 641 -13.64 6.32 -7.81
CA PHE A 641 -13.37 6.88 -9.14
C PHE A 641 -12.72 5.94 -10.15
N LEU A 642 -13.41 5.66 -11.26
CA LEU A 642 -12.79 5.02 -12.42
C LEU A 642 -13.62 5.17 -13.69
N VAL A 643 -13.01 5.69 -14.75
CA VAL A 643 -13.43 5.53 -16.14
C VAL A 643 -12.32 5.83 -17.12
N SER A 644 -12.44 5.43 -18.30
CA SER A 644 -11.68 5.14 -19.45
C SER A 644 -11.18 6.26 -20.31
N ASP A 645 -10.11 5.99 -21.06
CA ASP A 645 -9.81 6.65 -22.33
C ASP A 645 -8.71 5.92 -23.18
N PRO A 646 -8.30 6.45 -24.36
CA PRO A 646 -7.61 5.73 -25.44
C PRO A 646 -6.44 4.86 -24.96
N PRO A 647 -5.83 4.00 -25.79
CA PRO A 647 -4.92 2.95 -25.33
C PRO A 647 -3.80 3.52 -24.45
N LEU A 648 -3.91 3.31 -23.13
CA LEU A 648 -2.96 3.80 -22.16
C LEU A 648 -1.53 3.34 -22.48
N GLN A 649 -0.57 4.25 -22.38
CA GLN A 649 0.84 3.97 -22.55
C GLN A 649 1.45 3.45 -21.23
N GLN A 650 2.52 2.65 -21.33
CA GLN A 650 3.24 2.22 -20.16
C GLN A 650 3.98 3.38 -19.49
N VAL A 651 3.88 3.47 -18.18
CA VAL A 651 4.64 4.44 -17.37
C VAL A 651 6.12 4.07 -17.34
N VAL A 652 6.99 5.05 -17.53
CA VAL A 652 8.44 4.87 -17.48
C VAL A 652 9.06 5.76 -16.42
N GLY A 653 9.71 5.13 -15.42
CA GLY A 653 10.44 5.83 -14.36
C GLY A 653 11.94 5.86 -14.63
N ARG A 654 12.55 7.06 -14.54
CA ARG A 654 14.00 7.29 -14.58
C ARG A 654 14.45 7.84 -13.25
N THR A 655 15.24 7.05 -12.50
CA THR A 655 15.63 7.36 -11.13
C THR A 655 17.14 7.60 -11.02
N ILE A 656 17.50 8.68 -10.34
CA ILE A 656 18.86 8.95 -9.86
C ILE A 656 18.82 8.93 -8.33
N GLU A 657 19.72 8.17 -7.74
CA GLU A 657 19.92 8.15 -6.28
C GLU A 657 21.38 8.43 -5.94
N ALA A 658 21.62 9.18 -4.85
CA ALA A 658 22.96 9.38 -4.31
C ALA A 658 22.87 9.51 -2.79
N GLY A 659 23.88 9.03 -2.07
CA GLY A 659 23.86 9.16 -0.62
C GLY A 659 25.10 8.67 0.10
N LEU A 660 25.04 8.81 1.40
CA LEU A 660 26.03 8.36 2.36
C LEU A 660 25.35 7.43 3.38
N ARG A 661 26.04 6.39 3.78
CA ARG A 661 25.62 5.52 4.88
C ARG A 661 26.82 5.09 5.71
N GLY A 662 26.59 4.91 7.00
CA GLY A 662 27.68 4.50 7.85
C GLY A 662 27.25 3.97 9.20
N GLU A 663 28.22 3.33 9.87
CA GLU A 663 28.10 2.88 11.24
C GLU A 663 29.45 3.14 11.95
N PHE A 664 29.38 3.62 13.17
CA PHE A 664 30.55 3.81 14.00
C PHE A 664 30.28 3.43 15.47
N ALA A 665 31.34 3.01 16.15
CA ALA A 665 31.29 2.72 17.58
C ALA A 665 31.15 4.05 18.36
N ALA A 666 30.14 4.14 19.24
CA ALA A 666 29.83 5.32 20.06
C ALA A 666 30.26 5.11 21.51
N GLY A 667 31.53 4.74 21.72
CA GLY A 667 32.08 4.51 23.04
C GLY A 667 32.13 3.04 23.50
N TYR A 668 32.86 2.80 24.61
CA TYR A 668 33.04 1.47 25.19
C TYR A 668 31.88 1.14 26.16
N ALA A 669 31.14 0.07 25.92
CA ALA A 669 29.99 -0.33 26.75
C ALA A 669 30.30 -1.46 27.75
N GLY A 670 31.56 -1.86 27.91
CA GLY A 670 31.96 -2.97 28.79
C GLY A 670 32.33 -4.26 28.04
N ARG A 671 32.40 -5.36 28.76
CA ARG A 671 32.65 -6.69 28.19
C ARG A 671 31.43 -7.58 28.40
N ASP A 672 31.17 -8.47 27.45
CA ASP A 672 30.12 -9.47 27.58
C ASP A 672 30.56 -10.60 28.57
N ALA A 673 29.65 -11.57 28.77
CA ALA A 673 29.94 -12.74 29.67
C ALA A 673 31.11 -13.60 29.16
N LEU A 674 31.54 -13.46 27.93
CA LEU A 674 32.68 -14.15 27.32
C LEU A 674 33.94 -13.26 27.25
N GLY A 675 33.89 -12.02 27.79
CA GLY A 675 35.01 -11.09 27.82
C GLY A 675 35.21 -10.26 26.55
N ALA A 676 34.34 -10.38 25.53
CA ALA A 676 34.42 -9.57 24.34
C ALA A 676 33.96 -8.14 24.60
N ALA A 677 34.65 -7.16 24.01
CA ALA A 677 34.29 -5.75 24.14
C ALA A 677 32.94 -5.49 23.44
N ARG A 678 31.95 -5.02 24.19
CA ARG A 678 30.71 -4.49 23.62
C ARG A 678 30.90 -3.01 23.30
N SER A 679 30.47 -2.59 22.13
CA SER A 679 30.45 -1.17 21.75
C SER A 679 29.02 -0.73 21.48
N ASN A 680 28.65 0.46 21.98
CA ASN A 680 27.47 1.12 21.48
C ASN A 680 27.68 1.46 19.99
N THR A 681 26.64 1.38 19.17
CA THR A 681 26.74 1.67 17.75
C THR A 681 25.75 2.78 17.38
N ILE A 682 26.20 3.67 16.48
CA ILE A 682 25.36 4.62 15.75
C ILE A 682 25.42 4.26 14.29
N GLY A 683 24.28 3.85 13.74
CA GLY A 683 24.07 3.69 12.32
C GLY A 683 23.33 4.91 11.76
N TRP A 684 23.68 5.33 10.55
CA TRP A 684 23.03 6.46 9.90
C TRP A 684 23.06 6.34 8.37
N SER A 685 22.10 7.01 7.73
CA SER A 685 22.06 7.18 6.28
C SER A 685 21.54 8.57 5.92
N LEU A 686 22.03 9.10 4.81
CA LEU A 686 21.53 10.30 4.16
C LEU A 686 21.49 10.01 2.66
N GLY A 687 20.31 10.09 2.04
CA GLY A 687 20.08 9.83 0.63
C GLY A 687 19.31 10.94 -0.04
N TYR A 688 19.61 11.19 -1.29
CA TYR A 688 18.83 11.97 -2.24
C TYR A 688 18.30 11.01 -3.31
N PHE A 689 17.05 11.19 -3.71
CA PHE A 689 16.45 10.49 -4.84
C PHE A 689 15.72 11.48 -5.74
N ARG A 690 15.67 11.16 -7.04
CA ARG A 690 14.87 11.87 -8.03
C ARG A 690 14.39 10.87 -9.08
N THR A 691 13.07 10.72 -9.20
CA THR A 691 12.40 9.87 -10.17
C THR A 691 11.53 10.74 -11.06
N LEU A 692 11.83 10.80 -12.35
CA LEU A 692 11.00 11.40 -13.38
C LEU A 692 10.18 10.27 -14.02
N LEU A 693 8.87 10.40 -14.01
CA LEU A 693 7.96 9.53 -14.76
C LEU A 693 7.59 10.19 -16.08
N SER A 694 7.53 9.40 -17.13
CA SER A 694 6.87 9.75 -18.40
C SER A 694 5.60 8.93 -18.53
N ASP A 695 4.55 9.52 -19.09
CA ASP A 695 3.26 8.87 -19.31
C ASP A 695 2.64 8.33 -18.01
N ASP A 696 2.77 9.11 -16.90
CA ASP A 696 2.21 8.72 -15.61
C ASP A 696 0.69 8.57 -15.72
N ILE A 697 0.14 7.53 -15.12
CA ILE A 697 -1.30 7.26 -15.16
C ILE A 697 -1.93 7.95 -13.95
N LEU A 698 -2.95 8.77 -14.23
CA LEU A 698 -3.72 9.51 -13.24
C LEU A 698 -5.16 8.99 -13.23
N THR A 699 -5.80 9.08 -12.07
CA THR A 699 -7.22 8.82 -11.90
C THR A 699 -7.97 10.15 -12.01
N VAL A 700 -9.05 10.18 -12.76
CA VAL A 700 -9.93 11.34 -12.99
C VAL A 700 -11.33 10.98 -12.50
N ALA A 701 -12.03 11.91 -11.84
CA ALA A 701 -13.43 11.72 -11.42
C ALA A 701 -14.37 11.84 -12.63
N SER A 702 -15.44 11.03 -12.65
CA SER A 702 -16.58 11.20 -13.54
C SER A 702 -17.62 12.18 -12.94
N PRO A 703 -18.45 12.84 -13.72
CA PRO A 703 -19.64 13.51 -13.20
C PRO A 703 -20.57 12.55 -12.42
N ILE A 704 -20.63 11.28 -12.80
CA ILE A 704 -21.41 10.28 -12.06
C ILE A 704 -20.71 9.91 -10.75
N GLN A 705 -21.41 10.06 -9.65
CA GLN A 705 -20.88 9.82 -8.31
C GLN A 705 -20.39 8.36 -8.11
N GLY A 706 -19.23 8.21 -7.50
CA GLY A 706 -18.59 6.91 -7.26
C GLY A 706 -17.94 6.29 -8.49
N ARG A 707 -17.81 7.04 -9.59
CA ARG A 707 -17.18 6.61 -10.84
C ARG A 707 -16.04 7.54 -11.25
N GLY A 708 -15.16 7.09 -12.10
CA GLY A 708 -14.02 7.87 -12.54
C GLY A 708 -13.18 7.15 -13.61
N PHE A 709 -12.09 7.72 -14.17
CA PHE A 709 -11.31 7.20 -15.29
C PHE A 709 -9.80 7.36 -15.19
N PHE A 710 -9.04 6.65 -16.06
CA PHE A 710 -7.59 6.76 -16.11
C PHE A 710 -7.11 7.43 -17.38
N ILE A 711 -6.20 8.36 -17.23
CA ILE A 711 -5.50 9.01 -18.35
C ILE A 711 -3.98 8.93 -18.18
N ASN A 712 -3.24 9.02 -19.28
CA ASN A 712 -1.83 9.36 -19.21
C ASN A 712 -1.68 10.89 -19.05
N GLY A 713 -1.45 11.33 -17.79
CA GLY A 713 -1.31 12.75 -17.43
C GLY A 713 0.07 13.36 -17.75
N GLY A 714 0.90 12.70 -18.58
CA GLY A 714 2.20 13.19 -19.00
C GLY A 714 3.32 12.97 -17.99
N GLU A 715 4.18 13.98 -17.76
CA GLU A 715 5.33 13.85 -16.87
C GLU A 715 5.01 14.22 -15.43
N THR A 716 5.46 13.40 -14.48
CA THR A 716 5.46 13.72 -13.04
C THR A 716 6.84 13.52 -12.44
N LEU A 717 7.15 14.31 -11.41
CA LEU A 717 8.44 14.25 -10.72
C LEU A 717 8.25 13.92 -9.24
N ARG A 718 9.01 12.94 -8.75
CA ARG A 718 9.14 12.66 -7.32
C ARG A 718 10.60 12.77 -6.93
N GLU A 719 10.92 13.75 -6.07
CA GLU A 719 12.30 13.96 -5.60
C GLU A 719 12.35 14.25 -4.11
N GLY A 720 13.48 14.00 -3.47
CA GLY A 720 13.55 14.24 -2.05
C GLY A 720 14.85 13.84 -1.37
N LEU A 721 14.83 14.03 -0.05
CA LEU A 721 15.91 13.68 0.86
C LEU A 721 15.40 12.73 1.93
N GLU A 722 16.15 11.68 2.21
CA GLU A 722 15.88 10.73 3.29
C GLU A 722 17.08 10.70 4.24
N ALA A 723 16.83 10.97 5.52
CA ALA A 723 17.84 10.87 6.57
C ALA A 723 17.35 9.93 7.67
N ALA A 724 18.20 9.04 8.13
CA ALA A 724 17.90 8.14 9.25
C ALA A 724 19.13 8.02 10.16
N VAL A 725 18.87 7.91 11.45
CA VAL A 725 19.87 7.60 12.46
C VAL A 725 19.29 6.63 13.46
N ASN A 726 20.08 5.68 13.92
CA ASN A 726 19.75 4.85 15.06
C ASN A 726 20.95 4.72 16.00
N TYR A 727 20.62 4.61 17.27
CA TYR A 727 21.57 4.33 18.34
C TYR A 727 21.19 3.01 19.01
N ARG A 728 22.16 2.17 19.23
CA ARG A 728 21.99 0.90 19.95
C ARG A 728 23.04 0.78 21.07
N SER A 729 22.55 0.45 22.25
CA SER A 729 23.36 0.02 23.38
C SER A 729 22.73 -1.22 24.05
N ASP A 730 23.31 -1.70 25.13
CA ASP A 730 22.75 -2.84 25.89
C ASP A 730 21.35 -2.54 26.45
N ARG A 731 21.03 -1.28 26.74
CA ARG A 731 19.77 -0.87 27.38
C ARG A 731 18.91 0.08 26.59
N LEU A 732 19.40 0.61 25.49
CA LEU A 732 18.68 1.62 24.72
C LEU A 732 18.82 1.36 23.23
N PHE A 733 17.69 1.26 22.57
CA PHE A 733 17.55 1.38 21.12
C PHE A 733 16.79 2.67 20.83
N MET A 734 17.30 3.52 19.97
CA MET A 734 16.61 4.71 19.49
C MET A 734 16.75 4.79 17.97
N TYR A 735 15.73 5.32 17.32
CA TYR A 735 15.80 5.70 15.91
C TYR A 735 15.13 7.04 15.69
N ALA A 736 15.63 7.78 14.73
CA ALA A 736 14.98 8.97 14.19
C ALA A 736 15.14 8.96 12.67
N SER A 737 14.12 9.39 11.96
CA SER A 737 14.19 9.58 10.53
C SER A 737 13.40 10.81 10.09
N TYR A 738 13.87 11.40 9.01
CA TYR A 738 13.21 12.51 8.33
C TYR A 738 13.24 12.24 6.82
N ALA A 739 12.14 12.50 6.16
CA ALA A 739 12.07 12.50 4.71
C ALA A 739 11.36 13.77 4.21
N LEU A 740 11.96 14.38 3.19
CA LEU A 740 11.31 15.33 2.29
C LEU A 740 10.96 14.58 1.02
N VAL A 741 9.68 14.58 0.63
CA VAL A 741 9.18 13.99 -0.61
C VAL A 741 8.40 15.06 -1.35
N ASN A 742 8.97 15.57 -2.43
CA ASN A 742 8.32 16.53 -3.32
C ASN A 742 7.83 15.79 -4.56
N ALA A 743 6.52 15.56 -4.64
CA ALA A 743 5.85 14.92 -5.77
C ALA A 743 5.04 15.97 -6.51
N THR A 744 5.34 16.22 -7.80
CA THR A 744 4.78 17.34 -8.56
C THR A 744 4.48 16.97 -10.01
N PHE A 745 3.46 17.60 -10.58
CA PHE A 745 3.18 17.59 -12.00
C PHE A 745 4.22 18.41 -12.78
N ARG A 746 4.48 18.02 -14.03
CA ARG A 746 5.46 18.69 -14.92
C ARG A 746 4.81 19.27 -16.16
N ASN A 747 3.59 18.88 -16.48
CA ASN A 747 2.79 19.38 -17.59
C ASN A 747 1.62 20.21 -17.04
N ALA A 748 1.14 21.15 -17.83
CA ALA A 748 -0.16 21.76 -17.61
C ALA A 748 -1.23 20.84 -18.20
N LEU A 749 -2.30 20.60 -17.45
CA LEU A 749 -3.47 19.80 -17.87
C LEU A 749 -4.72 20.26 -17.11
N GLU A 750 -5.88 19.95 -17.66
CA GLU A 750 -7.15 20.06 -16.96
C GLU A 750 -7.65 18.66 -16.62
N ILE A 751 -8.07 18.46 -15.39
CA ILE A 751 -8.56 17.18 -14.86
C ILE A 751 -9.96 17.45 -14.34
N ALA A 752 -10.96 16.69 -14.81
CA ALA A 752 -12.31 16.80 -14.29
C ALA A 752 -12.34 16.55 -12.77
N SER A 753 -12.96 17.44 -12.05
CA SER A 753 -13.15 17.39 -10.59
C SER A 753 -14.50 18.03 -10.26
N PRO A 754 -15.62 17.38 -10.66
CA PRO A 754 -16.95 17.96 -10.59
C PRO A 754 -17.33 18.44 -9.20
N ASP A 755 -16.97 17.66 -8.17
CA ASP A 755 -17.37 17.92 -6.79
C ASP A 755 -16.38 18.82 -6.03
N ALA A 756 -15.32 19.33 -6.67
CA ALA A 756 -14.36 20.21 -6.00
C ALA A 756 -15.00 21.57 -5.68
N PRO A 757 -14.84 22.09 -4.45
CA PRO A 757 -15.41 23.38 -4.06
C PRO A 757 -14.73 24.57 -4.74
N VAL A 758 -13.61 24.34 -5.39
CA VAL A 758 -12.82 25.34 -6.13
C VAL A 758 -12.39 24.72 -7.45
N GLY A 759 -12.78 25.32 -8.55
CA GLY A 759 -12.47 24.84 -9.89
C GLY A 759 -12.74 25.90 -10.94
N VAL A 760 -12.51 25.56 -12.18
CA VAL A 760 -12.86 26.36 -13.35
C VAL A 760 -13.69 25.50 -14.29
N ALA A 761 -14.59 26.10 -15.07
CA ALA A 761 -15.28 25.36 -16.10
C ALA A 761 -14.28 24.66 -17.04
N CYS A 762 -14.52 23.38 -17.32
CA CYS A 762 -13.63 22.58 -18.17
C CYS A 762 -13.58 23.18 -19.59
N SER A 763 -12.39 23.46 -20.09
CA SER A 763 -12.23 24.13 -21.39
C SER A 763 -12.51 23.22 -22.58
N ALA A 764 -12.48 21.89 -22.37
CA ALA A 764 -12.80 20.91 -23.40
C ALA A 764 -14.28 20.55 -23.49
N PHE A 765 -15.08 21.01 -22.52
CA PHE A 765 -16.54 20.82 -22.55
C PHE A 765 -17.18 21.58 -23.69
N VAL A 766 -17.99 20.92 -24.49
CA VAL A 766 -18.80 21.51 -25.54
C VAL A 766 -20.25 21.24 -25.13
N PRO A 767 -21.02 22.28 -24.74
CA PRO A 767 -22.41 22.08 -24.36
C PRO A 767 -23.21 21.56 -25.57
N ASP A 768 -24.04 20.59 -25.37
CA ASP A 768 -24.97 20.09 -26.36
C ASP A 768 -26.17 21.06 -26.53
N ASP A 769 -26.53 21.75 -25.42
CA ASP A 769 -27.58 22.79 -25.37
C ASP A 769 -27.09 24.07 -24.68
N GLU A 770 -27.81 25.19 -24.87
CA GLU A 770 -27.49 26.53 -24.30
C GLU A 770 -27.67 26.58 -22.77
N GLU A 771 -28.30 25.57 -22.16
CA GLU A 771 -28.55 25.45 -20.71
C GLU A 771 -27.53 24.59 -19.98
N ASP A 772 -26.64 23.86 -20.68
CA ASP A 772 -25.63 22.99 -20.07
C ASP A 772 -24.50 23.79 -19.43
N GLU A 773 -24.27 23.57 -18.14
CA GLU A 773 -23.14 24.11 -17.41
C GLU A 773 -21.92 23.17 -17.51
N ALA A 774 -20.77 23.73 -17.89
CA ALA A 774 -19.52 22.95 -17.92
C ALA A 774 -19.16 22.47 -16.53
N PRO A 775 -18.81 21.16 -16.34
CA PRO A 775 -18.37 20.64 -15.06
C PRO A 775 -17.08 21.34 -14.57
N ASN A 776 -16.83 21.31 -13.28
CA ASN A 776 -15.61 21.84 -12.70
C ASN A 776 -14.38 21.00 -13.08
N CYS A 777 -13.29 21.70 -13.42
CA CYS A 777 -11.97 21.11 -13.65
C CYS A 777 -10.93 21.69 -12.68
N ALA A 778 -10.04 20.83 -12.19
CA ALA A 778 -8.77 21.23 -11.58
C ALA A 778 -7.79 21.63 -12.69
N ARG A 779 -7.30 22.88 -12.67
CA ARG A 779 -6.33 23.39 -13.63
C ARG A 779 -4.91 23.20 -13.12
N VAL A 780 -4.31 22.08 -13.46
CA VAL A 780 -2.95 21.70 -13.03
C VAL A 780 -1.89 22.52 -13.76
N GLN A 781 -0.92 23.04 -13.00
CA GLN A 781 0.26 23.74 -13.51
C GLN A 781 1.55 22.98 -13.18
N PRO A 782 2.63 23.14 -13.99
CA PRO A 782 3.92 22.56 -13.66
C PRO A 782 4.45 23.05 -12.29
N GLY A 783 4.60 22.13 -11.35
CA GLY A 783 5.03 22.41 -9.99
C GLY A 783 3.97 22.15 -8.92
N ASP A 784 2.70 22.02 -9.31
CA ASP A 784 1.62 21.64 -8.39
C ASP A 784 1.87 20.27 -7.79
N GLN A 785 1.51 20.10 -6.54
CA GLN A 785 1.77 18.88 -5.78
C GLN A 785 0.73 17.81 -6.12
N ILE A 786 1.18 16.58 -6.26
CA ILE A 786 0.28 15.43 -6.41
C ILE A 786 -0.45 15.23 -5.07
N PRO A 787 -1.80 15.20 -5.08
CA PRO A 787 -2.61 15.03 -3.87
C PRO A 787 -2.32 13.77 -3.07
N GLY A 788 -2.67 13.78 -1.77
CA GLY A 788 -2.51 12.63 -0.89
C GLY A 788 -1.07 12.31 -0.49
N ILE A 789 -0.08 13.17 -0.80
CA ILE A 789 1.36 12.94 -0.52
C ILE A 789 1.89 14.02 0.41
N PRO A 790 2.09 13.73 1.73
CA PRO A 790 2.66 14.71 2.65
C PRO A 790 4.14 14.96 2.33
N ARG A 791 4.55 16.24 2.21
CA ARG A 791 5.94 16.63 1.85
C ARG A 791 6.96 16.28 2.92
N HIS A 792 6.63 16.52 4.19
CA HIS A 792 7.55 16.33 5.32
C HIS A 792 7.06 15.16 6.19
N ARG A 793 7.96 14.21 6.44
CA ARG A 793 7.71 13.05 7.28
C ARG A 793 8.80 12.94 8.32
N PHE A 794 8.42 12.96 9.60
CA PHE A 794 9.35 12.83 10.72
C PHE A 794 8.90 11.67 11.62
N LYS A 795 9.83 10.80 12.00
CA LYS A 795 9.60 9.67 12.88
C LYS A 795 10.70 9.57 13.91
N LEU A 796 10.32 9.34 15.15
CA LEU A 796 11.25 9.18 16.29
C LEU A 796 10.72 8.06 17.17
N GLY A 797 11.59 7.16 17.62
CA GLY A 797 11.18 6.16 18.60
C GLY A 797 12.33 5.62 19.42
N PHE A 798 11.96 4.98 20.52
CA PHE A 798 12.92 4.37 21.44
C PHE A 798 12.35 3.12 22.11
N ASP A 799 13.25 2.23 22.55
CA ASP A 799 13.01 1.14 23.51
C ASP A 799 14.13 1.18 24.57
N TYR A 800 13.74 1.32 25.83
CA TYR A 800 14.65 1.40 26.96
C TYR A 800 14.39 0.26 27.96
N TRP A 801 15.40 -0.53 28.24
CA TRP A 801 15.37 -1.58 29.26
C TRP A 801 15.70 -0.99 30.63
N VAL A 802 14.65 -0.60 31.37
CA VAL A 802 14.76 -0.06 32.75
C VAL A 802 15.46 -1.09 33.63
N THR A 803 15.06 -2.36 33.49
CA THR A 803 15.72 -3.52 34.06
C THR A 803 15.87 -4.60 32.99
N PRO A 804 16.60 -5.71 33.20
CA PRO A 804 16.61 -6.84 32.27
C PRO A 804 15.22 -7.44 31.97
N HIS A 805 14.26 -7.20 32.88
CA HIS A 805 12.89 -7.74 32.79
C HIS A 805 11.87 -6.69 32.33
N TRP A 806 12.14 -5.41 32.47
CA TRP A 806 11.18 -4.34 32.16
C TRP A 806 11.67 -3.41 31.06
N ARG A 807 10.94 -3.38 29.98
CA ARG A 807 11.15 -2.50 28.82
C ARG A 807 10.03 -1.47 28.74
N VAL A 808 10.40 -0.24 28.47
CA VAL A 808 9.48 0.86 28.10
C VAL A 808 9.91 1.42 26.74
N GLY A 809 8.97 1.83 25.95
CA GLY A 809 9.25 2.41 24.63
C GLY A 809 8.14 3.32 24.18
N GLY A 810 8.37 3.98 23.08
CA GLY A 810 7.40 4.85 22.42
C GLY A 810 7.92 5.33 21.08
N ASP A 811 7.00 5.88 20.30
CA ASP A 811 7.31 6.50 19.02
C ASP A 811 6.42 7.70 18.76
N VAL A 812 6.92 8.57 17.90
CA VAL A 812 6.23 9.73 17.34
C VAL A 812 6.29 9.62 15.83
N VAL A 813 5.13 9.76 15.19
CA VAL A 813 5.01 9.88 13.74
C VAL A 813 4.37 11.25 13.45
N ALA A 814 5.05 12.07 12.66
CA ALA A 814 4.57 13.40 12.27
C ALA A 814 4.64 13.55 10.73
N MET A 815 3.56 14.06 10.16
CA MET A 815 3.37 14.30 8.73
C MET A 815 2.93 15.75 8.52
N SER A 816 3.39 16.38 7.42
CA SER A 816 2.86 17.68 7.00
C SER A 816 1.46 17.56 6.44
N ASN A 817 0.86 18.69 6.10
CA ASN A 817 -0.35 18.78 5.30
C ASN A 817 -0.17 18.11 3.91
N GLN A 818 -1.31 17.77 3.29
CA GLN A 818 -1.41 17.23 1.93
C GLN A 818 -2.71 17.72 1.30
N PHE A 819 -2.79 17.79 -0.04
CA PHE A 819 -3.99 18.17 -0.75
C PHE A 819 -5.01 17.03 -0.82
N PHE A 820 -6.29 17.37 -0.96
CA PHE A 820 -7.38 16.42 -1.17
C PHE A 820 -7.22 15.76 -2.54
N ARG A 821 -7.64 14.50 -2.69
CA ARG A 821 -7.81 13.89 -4.01
C ARG A 821 -8.96 14.61 -4.71
N GLY A 822 -8.76 15.02 -5.96
CA GLY A 822 -9.64 15.92 -6.70
C GLY A 822 -9.17 17.37 -6.68
N ASP A 823 -8.13 17.73 -5.90
CA ASP A 823 -7.50 19.07 -5.90
C ASP A 823 -6.09 18.99 -6.52
N GLU A 824 -6.00 18.53 -7.75
CA GLU A 824 -4.75 18.43 -8.49
C GLU A 824 -4.17 19.80 -8.85
N GLY A 825 -5.01 20.86 -8.88
CA GLY A 825 -4.61 22.26 -9.05
C GLY A 825 -4.04 22.91 -7.81
N ASN A 826 -4.20 22.28 -6.63
CA ASN A 826 -3.81 22.82 -5.31
C ASN A 826 -4.50 24.16 -4.96
N ASP A 827 -5.73 24.32 -5.40
CA ASP A 827 -6.51 25.53 -5.25
C ASP A 827 -7.30 25.60 -3.94
N ASP A 828 -7.53 24.43 -3.29
CA ASP A 828 -8.28 24.32 -2.04
C ASP A 828 -7.36 24.26 -0.80
N LEU A 829 -8.00 24.38 0.39
CA LEU A 829 -7.30 24.23 1.66
C LEU A 829 -6.82 22.79 1.87
N PRO A 830 -5.52 22.57 2.13
CA PRO A 830 -5.01 21.22 2.28
C PRO A 830 -5.50 20.57 3.59
N LEU A 831 -5.61 19.24 3.57
CA LEU A 831 -5.84 18.42 4.76
C LEU A 831 -4.71 18.67 5.78
N PRO A 832 -5.02 19.03 7.05
CA PRO A 832 -4.02 19.43 8.03
C PRO A 832 -3.02 18.33 8.38
N GLY A 833 -1.76 18.71 8.57
CA GLY A 833 -0.72 17.83 9.09
C GLY A 833 -0.96 17.40 10.54
N TYR A 834 -0.30 16.32 10.97
CA TYR A 834 -0.48 15.76 12.29
C TYR A 834 0.81 15.25 12.93
N ALA A 835 0.77 15.05 14.26
CA ALA A 835 1.79 14.34 15.03
C ALA A 835 1.09 13.43 16.04
N VAL A 836 1.42 12.15 16.03
CA VAL A 836 0.84 11.10 16.90
C VAL A 836 1.94 10.50 17.75
N VAL A 837 1.65 10.31 19.04
CA VAL A 837 2.53 9.69 20.02
C VAL A 837 1.94 8.35 20.45
N ASN A 838 2.76 7.31 20.37
CA ASN A 838 2.44 5.96 20.84
C ASN A 838 3.38 5.55 21.98
N LEU A 839 2.88 4.78 22.94
CA LEU A 839 3.68 4.22 24.03
C LEU A 839 3.52 2.70 24.07
N ARG A 840 4.59 2.03 24.55
CA ARG A 840 4.60 0.58 24.74
C ARG A 840 5.41 0.19 25.96
N THR A 841 5.03 -0.88 26.61
CA THR A 841 5.78 -1.45 27.73
C THR A 841 5.71 -2.97 27.68
N GLY A 842 6.74 -3.64 28.15
CA GLY A 842 6.78 -5.11 28.30
C GLY A 842 7.52 -5.51 29.55
N TYR A 843 6.94 -6.43 30.30
CA TYR A 843 7.52 -6.96 31.53
C TYR A 843 7.64 -8.49 31.48
N LYS A 844 8.85 -9.01 31.51
CA LYS A 844 9.13 -10.44 31.63
C LYS A 844 8.87 -10.91 33.05
N VAL A 845 7.74 -11.55 33.26
CA VAL A 845 7.38 -12.18 34.55
C VAL A 845 8.31 -13.35 34.83
N THR A 846 8.66 -14.10 33.79
CA THR A 846 9.68 -15.17 33.78
C THR A 846 10.41 -15.07 32.43
N ASP A 847 11.46 -15.89 32.24
CA ASP A 847 12.15 -16.00 30.95
C ASP A 847 11.22 -16.46 29.79
N LYS A 848 10.09 -17.08 30.15
CA LYS A 848 9.12 -17.65 29.21
C LYS A 848 7.83 -16.84 29.08
N VAL A 849 7.51 -15.96 30.02
CA VAL A 849 6.25 -15.22 30.07
C VAL A 849 6.53 -13.73 30.11
N GLU A 850 6.06 -13.01 29.11
CA GLU A 850 6.06 -11.55 29.01
C GLU A 850 4.62 -11.03 29.01
N VAL A 851 4.34 -10.02 29.84
CA VAL A 851 3.10 -9.23 29.80
C VAL A 851 3.44 -7.88 29.20
N TYR A 852 2.61 -7.36 28.29
CA TYR A 852 2.88 -6.09 27.64
C TYR A 852 1.64 -5.22 27.52
N GLY A 853 1.85 -3.92 27.31
CA GLY A 853 0.80 -2.92 27.10
C GLY A 853 1.21 -1.95 26.02
N LEU A 854 0.21 -1.50 25.25
CA LEU A 854 0.34 -0.55 24.15
C LEU A 854 -0.68 0.57 24.32
N VAL A 855 -0.29 1.79 24.03
CA VAL A 855 -1.17 2.95 23.93
C VAL A 855 -0.91 3.60 22.58
N LYS A 856 -1.89 3.61 21.71
CA LYS A 856 -1.86 4.31 20.42
C LYS A 856 -2.58 5.63 20.53
N ASN A 857 -2.09 6.65 19.83
CA ASN A 857 -2.62 8.04 19.86
C ASN A 857 -2.83 8.55 21.30
N LEU A 858 -1.76 8.56 22.10
CA LEU A 858 -1.76 8.87 23.53
C LEU A 858 -2.55 10.14 23.90
N PHE A 859 -2.49 11.18 23.07
CA PHE A 859 -3.13 12.47 23.31
C PHE A 859 -4.50 12.59 22.65
N SER A 860 -5.05 11.49 22.11
CA SER A 860 -6.31 11.47 21.36
C SER A 860 -6.38 12.61 20.32
N LYS A 861 -5.27 12.81 19.58
CA LYS A 861 -5.20 13.82 18.52
C LYS A 861 -6.20 13.49 17.43
N ASP A 862 -7.06 14.43 17.11
CA ASP A 862 -7.94 14.34 15.96
C ASP A 862 -7.16 14.69 14.70
N PHE A 863 -7.14 13.76 13.73
CA PHE A 863 -6.49 13.91 12.43
C PHE A 863 -7.11 12.96 11.40
N ALA A 864 -6.81 13.22 10.14
CA ALA A 864 -7.13 12.33 9.03
C ALA A 864 -5.88 12.14 8.16
N THR A 865 -5.84 11.03 7.44
CA THR A 865 -4.72 10.68 6.54
C THR A 865 -5.14 10.66 5.07
N PHE A 866 -6.43 10.86 4.79
CA PHE A 866 -7.02 10.89 3.45
C PHE A 866 -8.20 11.85 3.41
N GLY A 867 -8.39 12.52 2.28
CA GLY A 867 -9.54 13.37 2.00
C GLY A 867 -9.81 13.41 0.50
N THR A 868 -11.08 13.53 0.14
CA THR A 868 -11.61 13.65 -1.23
C THR A 868 -12.89 14.48 -1.20
N TYR A 869 -13.52 14.65 -2.35
CA TYR A 869 -14.77 15.37 -2.51
C TYR A 869 -15.92 14.41 -2.81
N PHE A 870 -17.14 14.88 -2.64
CA PHE A 870 -18.38 14.23 -3.04
C PHE A 870 -19.42 15.30 -3.35
N ASP A 871 -20.46 14.96 -4.10
CA ASP A 871 -21.58 15.85 -4.37
C ASP A 871 -22.61 15.81 -3.22
N PRO A 872 -22.75 16.89 -2.43
CA PRO A 872 -23.79 16.95 -1.40
C PRO A 872 -25.21 17.05 -1.99
N GLU A 873 -25.38 17.54 -3.21
CA GLU A 873 -26.69 17.70 -3.89
C GLU A 873 -27.27 16.37 -4.35
N ALA A 874 -26.45 15.32 -4.50
CA ALA A 874 -26.93 13.97 -4.77
C ALA A 874 -27.79 13.38 -3.63
N LEU A 875 -27.73 13.95 -2.42
CA LEU A 875 -28.57 13.56 -1.28
C LEU A 875 -29.95 14.25 -1.37
N ARG A 876 -30.77 13.80 -2.28
CA ARG A 876 -32.14 14.31 -2.52
C ARG A 876 -33.16 13.19 -2.59
N THR A 877 -34.44 13.53 -2.39
CA THR A 877 -35.54 12.60 -2.66
C THR A 877 -35.69 12.43 -4.18
N VAL A 878 -36.47 11.43 -4.60
CA VAL A 878 -36.86 11.25 -6.00
C VAL A 878 -37.53 12.51 -6.59
N ALA A 879 -38.22 13.30 -5.76
CA ALA A 879 -38.82 14.58 -6.16
C ALA A 879 -37.78 15.74 -6.30
N GLY A 880 -36.51 15.52 -5.95
CA GLY A 880 -35.48 16.55 -5.96
C GLY A 880 -35.35 17.36 -4.65
N ASP A 881 -36.11 17.05 -3.59
CA ASP A 881 -36.01 17.78 -2.33
C ASP A 881 -34.73 17.38 -1.57
N PRO A 882 -33.94 18.35 -1.03
CA PRO A 882 -32.79 18.06 -0.20
C PRO A 882 -33.14 17.23 1.05
N VAL A 883 -32.28 16.29 1.42
CA VAL A 883 -32.54 15.37 2.56
C VAL A 883 -31.54 15.60 3.68
N GLY A 884 -32.06 15.77 4.88
CA GLY A 884 -31.23 15.75 6.09
C GLY A 884 -30.89 14.33 6.49
N VAL A 885 -29.60 14.06 6.71
CA VAL A 885 -29.05 12.73 7.00
C VAL A 885 -28.46 12.63 8.40
N GLY A 886 -28.15 11.41 8.83
CA GLY A 886 -27.62 11.15 10.16
C GLY A 886 -28.68 11.22 11.27
N ARG A 887 -28.23 11.22 12.50
CA ARG A 887 -29.12 11.18 13.68
C ARG A 887 -29.84 12.50 13.90
N ASN A 888 -29.24 13.61 13.51
CA ASN A 888 -29.77 14.95 13.70
C ASN A 888 -30.56 15.47 12.50
N GLY A 889 -30.53 14.77 11.35
CA GLY A 889 -31.13 15.22 10.11
C GLY A 889 -30.34 16.40 9.52
N THR A 890 -29.01 16.29 9.53
CA THR A 890 -28.09 17.31 9.00
C THR A 890 -28.16 17.36 7.47
N VAL A 891 -28.43 18.51 6.89
CA VAL A 891 -28.26 18.74 5.46
C VAL A 891 -26.77 18.94 5.19
N LEU A 892 -26.23 18.20 4.22
CA LEU A 892 -24.84 18.33 3.83
C LEU A 892 -24.71 19.45 2.79
N GLU A 893 -23.75 20.33 3.00
CA GLU A 893 -23.46 21.47 2.12
C GLU A 893 -21.98 21.52 1.71
N ASN A 894 -21.11 20.84 2.50
CA ASN A 894 -19.66 20.88 2.28
C ASN A 894 -19.22 19.65 1.48
N PRO A 895 -18.68 19.79 0.29
CA PRO A 895 -18.27 18.66 -0.52
C PRO A 895 -17.07 17.89 0.02
N ARG A 896 -16.36 18.40 1.05
CA ARG A 896 -15.18 17.75 1.60
C ARG A 896 -15.53 16.56 2.48
N THR A 897 -14.91 15.44 2.17
CA THR A 897 -14.94 14.21 2.98
C THR A 897 -13.55 13.83 3.46
N ILE A 898 -13.45 13.24 4.64
CA ILE A 898 -12.19 12.76 5.19
C ILE A 898 -12.32 11.37 5.82
N SER A 899 -11.23 10.60 5.81
CA SER A 899 -11.12 9.37 6.60
C SER A 899 -10.47 9.69 7.94
N PRO A 900 -11.24 9.80 9.04
CA PRO A 900 -10.72 10.17 10.34
C PRO A 900 -9.93 9.00 10.94
N ALA A 901 -8.76 9.27 11.51
CA ALA A 901 -7.94 8.26 12.17
C ALA A 901 -8.46 7.91 13.56
N ALA A 902 -8.08 6.72 14.07
CA ALA A 902 -8.56 6.21 15.36
C ALA A 902 -8.18 7.12 16.53
N PRO A 903 -9.08 7.34 17.51
CA PRO A 903 -8.77 8.05 18.75
C PRO A 903 -7.81 7.24 19.63
N LEU A 904 -7.59 7.70 20.88
CA LEU A 904 -6.77 6.95 21.85
C LEU A 904 -7.25 5.51 21.99
N ALA A 905 -6.32 4.57 21.83
CA ALA A 905 -6.55 3.14 21.96
C ALA A 905 -5.53 2.49 22.90
N VAL A 906 -6.00 1.56 23.74
CA VAL A 906 -5.19 0.84 24.72
C VAL A 906 -5.33 -0.66 24.49
N TYR A 907 -4.20 -1.37 24.47
CA TYR A 907 -4.15 -2.81 24.33
C TYR A 907 -3.23 -3.43 25.39
N GLY A 908 -3.57 -4.63 25.83
CA GLY A 908 -2.74 -5.42 26.73
C GLY A 908 -2.63 -6.85 26.22
N GLY A 909 -1.48 -7.47 26.45
CA GLY A 909 -1.26 -8.83 25.97
C GLY A 909 -0.30 -9.65 26.83
N VAL A 910 -0.29 -10.95 26.54
CA VAL A 910 0.58 -11.95 27.19
C VAL A 910 1.23 -12.80 26.11
N LYS A 911 2.56 -12.83 26.13
CA LYS A 911 3.39 -13.67 25.25
C LYS A 911 4.05 -14.78 26.05
N VAL A 912 3.84 -16.03 25.63
CA VAL A 912 4.40 -17.22 26.29
C VAL A 912 5.31 -17.96 25.32
N LYS A 913 6.55 -18.28 25.76
CA LYS A 913 7.55 -19.05 24.99
C LYS A 913 7.81 -20.40 25.69
N PHE A 914 7.81 -21.50 24.91
CA PHE A 914 8.02 -22.86 25.39
C PHE A 914 9.37 -23.45 24.95
#